data_7b3b13ba9774a1ef390f5723b12ada2d
#
_entry.id   7b3b13ba9774a1ef390f5723b12ada2d
#
_cell.length_a   1.000
_cell.length_b   1.000
_cell.length_c   1.000
_cell.angle_alpha   90.00
_cell.angle_beta   90.00
_cell.angle_gamma   90.00
#
_symmetry.space_group_name_H-M   'P 1'
#
loop_
_entity.id
_entity.type
_entity.pdbx_description
1 polymer ?
#
loop_
_entity_poly.entity_id
_entity_poly.type
_entity_poly.pdbx_seq_one_letter_code
_entity_poly.pdbx_strand_id
1 'polypeptide(L)'
;MTNRKISGHDVNGWRDYTARNWTSLPGEDEQIGDVVFSESGPLTSVVNVGEGHTGRWVGGRQADVAPHGNGGGWGEVGHEDRRIDIRSLLEGHGNSSALSAAFDGAARGAAWNAFSIDDTPETTELVRERILAAAGGARLRNALLVWRPVLAALYAIETEKVSTESRIAVISQSAQGLSVQKLRLRRARGRTGDILAPERRHAAEPVPGPIGYSSLVQNARRIAIGPTGFSARTAHLARARSVGRLALGLPCPTEALRQPNGDWSFVDLGRENVLITPPLDGALPSLEDCSAVFLETLAEGSVRVFLLRLITQQTGRDVVDLPANAVAHGALVAARRLGDGDPVYFDFLPRLSTIVFGLDGASNFDLFNEAETLKAGHIYRSPKPAEFHIPAGHENVSVFLRKEAEPHPRKATVTLDTPLKSPSPVSLWVEQKPAAGRARIVLEAPELGRHFAIDWDQAEDDPRSWAEIIASVADKPPSIPQRLVLKTGLHPWQDSQHSDGLSRLLVSENGKVAIGWDDLATKLAARPFGEYCISSDGELPDGIAPEDIERLDHLTRQALDATRTRLSDAPGSADKGNAALKFLTWQFRRCPPVVADWLLDCVEGRGLPIFSHPFVKLPSSWILVYQGLGRITGDEMTERRALRTLLDTDIRSWNWRLESATVAFLLSRSDTAPRLLDRKDITKLVKRTVIDFESNLRTEYTKFNYAPFLLAGVLRWRLREPKGLLLGHDPLADQLLRVIERAEHDLRSRRGASVSLNKKKTKYLPILADLRSELEGEGGNPDLLLNIYGVGD
;
A
#
# COMPACT_ATOMS: atom_id res chain seq x y z
N MET A 1 43.72 9.65 -26.93
CA MET A 1 42.32 9.81 -26.53
C MET A 1 41.48 8.94 -27.44
N THR A 2 40.75 7.98 -26.91
CA THR A 2 39.86 7.14 -27.72
C THR A 2 38.69 7.98 -28.19
N ASN A 3 38.46 8.01 -29.49
CA ASN A 3 37.29 8.64 -30.11
C ASN A 3 35.98 8.09 -29.49
N ARG A 4 35.44 8.79 -28.50
CA ARG A 4 34.20 8.39 -27.83
C ARG A 4 33.06 9.22 -28.41
N LYS A 5 32.11 8.52 -29.04
CA LYS A 5 30.84 9.17 -29.43
C LYS A 5 30.00 9.43 -28.19
N ILE A 6 29.61 10.66 -27.98
CA ILE A 6 28.78 11.09 -26.85
C ILE A 6 27.54 11.85 -27.31
N SER A 7 26.46 11.81 -26.57
CA SER A 7 25.26 12.59 -26.87
C SER A 7 24.57 13.12 -25.63
N GLY A 8 23.98 14.30 -25.77
CA GLY A 8 23.15 14.94 -24.76
C GLY A 8 21.78 15.24 -25.35
N HIS A 9 20.73 14.92 -24.56
CA HIS A 9 19.36 15.00 -25.04
C HIS A 9 18.53 15.85 -24.07
N ASP A 10 17.84 16.84 -24.66
CA ASP A 10 16.77 17.57 -24.01
C ASP A 10 15.43 16.97 -24.43
N VAL A 11 14.83 16.17 -23.57
CA VAL A 11 13.59 15.43 -23.83
C VAL A 11 12.48 15.98 -22.93
N ASN A 12 11.61 16.80 -23.50
CA ASN A 12 10.55 17.50 -22.75
C ASN A 12 9.16 17.41 -23.39
N GLY A 13 9.10 17.06 -24.69
CA GLY A 13 7.87 16.98 -25.47
C GLY A 13 7.27 18.31 -25.91
N TRP A 14 7.97 19.43 -25.67
CA TRP A 14 7.60 20.75 -26.16
C TRP A 14 8.47 21.18 -27.35
N ARG A 15 9.77 21.07 -27.22
CA ARG A 15 10.78 21.25 -28.21
C ARG A 15 12.05 20.51 -27.81
N ASP A 16 12.24 19.33 -28.39
CA ASP A 16 13.31 18.42 -27.99
C ASP A 16 14.57 18.65 -28.88
N TYR A 17 15.75 18.54 -28.24
CA TYR A 17 17.03 18.72 -28.88
C TYR A 17 17.98 17.57 -28.60
N THR A 18 18.84 17.25 -29.52
CA THR A 18 19.99 16.37 -29.33
C THR A 18 21.27 17.09 -29.76
N ALA A 19 22.23 17.12 -28.84
CA ALA A 19 23.60 17.57 -29.15
C ALA A 19 24.52 16.34 -29.20
N ARG A 20 25.42 16.30 -30.19
CA ARG A 20 26.31 15.16 -30.44
C ARG A 20 27.74 15.62 -30.57
N ASN A 21 28.67 14.78 -30.15
CA ASN A 21 30.07 14.89 -30.52
C ASN A 21 30.50 13.56 -31.14
N TRP A 22 30.85 13.63 -32.43
CA TRP A 22 31.39 12.55 -33.24
C TRP A 22 32.67 13.02 -33.90
N THR A 23 33.79 13.01 -33.20
CA THR A 23 35.09 13.25 -33.84
C THR A 23 35.48 12.03 -34.68
N SER A 24 35.68 12.21 -35.94
CA SER A 24 36.05 11.15 -36.89
C SER A 24 37.56 10.95 -37.07
N LEU A 25 38.39 11.95 -36.76
CA LEU A 25 39.84 11.89 -36.95
C LEU A 25 40.60 12.65 -35.84
N PRO A 26 41.81 12.20 -35.43
CA PRO A 26 42.66 12.96 -34.54
C PRO A 26 43.12 14.27 -35.21
N GLY A 27 42.67 15.41 -34.69
CA GLY A 27 43.07 16.73 -35.16
C GLY A 27 42.00 17.55 -35.86
N GLU A 28 40.80 17.02 -36.08
CA GLU A 28 39.66 17.83 -36.49
C GLU A 28 38.99 18.46 -35.23
N ASP A 29 38.65 19.73 -35.34
CA ASP A 29 37.89 20.44 -34.31
C ASP A 29 36.59 19.67 -33.99
N GLU A 30 36.29 19.54 -32.73
CA GLU A 30 35.04 18.90 -32.23
C GLU A 30 33.85 19.65 -32.83
N GLN A 31 33.19 19.06 -33.82
CA GLN A 31 31.93 19.61 -34.32
C GLN A 31 30.81 19.23 -33.38
N ILE A 32 30.35 20.17 -32.59
CA ILE A 32 29.10 20.06 -31.80
C ILE A 32 27.97 20.42 -32.78
N GLY A 33 27.22 19.42 -33.19
CA GLY A 33 26.04 19.61 -34.02
C GLY A 33 24.77 19.55 -33.20
N ASP A 34 23.96 20.59 -33.30
CA ASP A 34 22.59 20.56 -32.77
C ASP A 34 21.70 19.83 -33.77
N VAL A 35 21.07 18.76 -33.27
CA VAL A 35 20.04 18.08 -34.05
C VAL A 35 18.72 18.23 -33.29
N VAL A 36 17.82 19.01 -33.88
CA VAL A 36 16.45 19.06 -33.45
C VAL A 36 15.78 17.76 -33.90
N PHE A 37 15.56 16.80 -33.01
CA PHE A 37 14.87 15.57 -33.38
C PHE A 37 13.37 15.63 -33.14
N SER A 38 12.90 16.71 -32.51
CA SER A 38 11.49 17.00 -32.39
C SER A 38 11.26 18.48 -32.58
N GLU A 39 10.63 18.85 -33.66
CA GLU A 39 10.19 20.21 -33.84
C GLU A 39 8.70 20.34 -33.56
N SER A 40 8.42 21.10 -32.55
CA SER A 40 7.25 21.89 -32.35
C SER A 40 5.89 21.29 -32.37
N GLY A 41 5.33 21.51 -31.53
CA GLY A 41 3.98 21.56 -31.13
C GLY A 41 3.94 20.99 -29.73
N PRO A 42 3.19 21.58 -28.93
CA PRO A 42 3.12 21.24 -27.55
C PRO A 42 2.70 19.79 -27.30
N LEU A 43 2.60 19.01 -28.28
CA LEU A 43 2.11 17.65 -28.19
C LEU A 43 2.65 16.76 -29.32
N THR A 44 3.39 17.31 -30.28
CA THR A 44 3.89 16.50 -31.40
C THR A 44 5.31 16.87 -31.71
N SER A 45 6.19 15.95 -31.42
CA SER A 45 7.54 15.98 -31.89
C SER A 45 7.59 15.31 -33.25
N VAL A 46 8.25 15.97 -34.18
CA VAL A 46 8.53 15.37 -35.49
C VAL A 46 9.85 14.63 -35.35
N VAL A 47 9.80 13.32 -35.41
CA VAL A 47 11.00 12.50 -35.45
C VAL A 47 11.27 12.14 -36.90
N ASN A 48 12.43 12.60 -37.43
CA ASN A 48 12.93 12.14 -38.69
C ASN A 48 13.35 10.67 -38.58
N VAL A 49 12.57 9.74 -39.11
CA VAL A 49 12.82 8.31 -39.04
C VAL A 49 13.67 7.81 -40.20
N GLY A 50 14.72 8.57 -40.52
CA GLY A 50 15.79 8.09 -41.44
C GLY A 50 15.52 8.22 -42.93
N GLU A 51 16.58 8.54 -43.63
CA GLU A 51 16.66 8.47 -45.09
C GLU A 51 16.26 7.07 -45.57
N GLY A 52 15.28 6.98 -46.44
CA GLY A 52 14.99 5.76 -47.20
C GLY A 52 13.55 5.31 -47.28
N HIS A 53 12.61 5.98 -46.66
CA HIS A 53 11.20 5.65 -46.86
C HIS A 53 10.54 6.65 -47.84
N THR A 54 10.93 6.59 -49.10
CA THR A 54 10.13 7.11 -50.21
C THR A 54 8.91 6.20 -50.47
N GLY A 55 8.34 5.66 -49.45
CA GLY A 55 7.13 4.90 -49.55
C GLY A 55 5.93 5.84 -49.44
N ARG A 56 4.99 5.73 -50.36
CA ARG A 56 3.64 6.27 -50.20
C ARG A 56 3.18 6.05 -48.77
N TRP A 57 2.64 7.06 -48.15
CA TRP A 57 2.07 6.91 -46.84
C TRP A 57 0.95 5.86 -46.87
N VAL A 58 1.20 4.72 -46.33
CA VAL A 58 0.26 3.61 -46.29
C VAL A 58 -0.35 3.53 -44.88
N GLY A 59 -0.97 4.61 -44.49
CA GLY A 59 -2.00 4.52 -43.45
C GLY A 59 -3.30 3.98 -44.05
N GLY A 60 -3.29 3.50 -45.29
CA GLY A 60 -4.42 2.89 -45.96
C GLY A 60 -5.63 3.79 -46.17
N ARG A 61 -5.51 5.10 -45.94
CA ARG A 61 -6.62 6.05 -46.09
C ARG A 61 -6.18 7.19 -46.98
N GLN A 62 -6.87 7.34 -48.12
CA GLN A 62 -6.79 8.54 -49.02
C GLN A 62 -7.05 9.86 -48.28
N ALA A 63 -7.35 9.80 -47.00
CA ALA A 63 -7.71 10.90 -46.13
C ALA A 63 -6.56 11.80 -45.72
N ASP A 64 -5.31 11.42 -45.99
CA ASP A 64 -4.13 12.15 -45.54
C ASP A 64 -3.40 12.89 -46.67
N VAL A 65 -4.06 13.07 -47.77
CA VAL A 65 -3.62 13.90 -48.86
C VAL A 65 -4.11 15.33 -48.63
N ALA A 66 -3.20 16.26 -48.47
CA ALA A 66 -3.51 17.70 -48.38
C ALA A 66 -3.26 18.42 -49.69
N PRO A 67 -4.00 19.49 -50.05
CA PRO A 67 -3.69 20.29 -51.19
C PRO A 67 -2.30 20.95 -51.06
N HIS A 68 -1.47 20.85 -52.08
CA HIS A 68 -0.23 21.63 -52.13
C HIS A 68 -0.55 23.10 -52.24
N GLY A 69 0.11 23.94 -51.43
CA GLY A 69 -0.09 25.39 -51.44
C GLY A 69 0.16 25.98 -52.82
N ASN A 70 -0.52 27.09 -53.13
CA ASN A 70 -0.41 27.96 -54.28
C ASN A 70 -0.79 27.41 -55.67
N GLY A 71 -1.18 26.18 -55.84
CA GLY A 71 -1.51 25.64 -57.16
C GLY A 71 -2.73 24.73 -57.24
N GLY A 72 -3.45 24.53 -56.18
CA GLY A 72 -4.66 23.70 -56.18
C GLY A 72 -4.42 22.20 -56.43
N GLY A 73 -3.18 21.73 -56.38
CA GLY A 73 -2.82 20.31 -56.44
C GLY A 73 -2.94 19.62 -55.09
N TRP A 74 -3.34 18.35 -55.11
CA TRP A 74 -3.29 17.49 -53.93
C TRP A 74 -1.92 16.83 -53.85
N GLY A 75 -1.25 16.97 -52.73
CA GLY A 75 0.01 16.29 -52.44
C GLY A 75 -0.11 15.39 -51.20
N GLU A 76 0.69 14.35 -51.17
CA GLU A 76 0.84 13.55 -49.96
C GLU A 76 1.47 14.41 -48.88
N VAL A 77 0.95 14.39 -47.66
CA VAL A 77 1.60 14.97 -46.50
C VAL A 77 2.90 14.20 -46.31
N GLY A 78 4.05 14.89 -46.43
CA GLY A 78 5.36 14.28 -46.53
C GLY A 78 5.63 13.18 -45.53
N HIS A 79 6.21 12.11 -46.03
CA HIS A 79 6.52 10.92 -45.24
C HIS A 79 7.69 11.05 -44.31
N GLU A 80 8.42 12.11 -44.45
CA GLU A 80 9.65 12.32 -43.71
C GLU A 80 9.42 12.58 -42.23
N ASP A 81 8.15 12.88 -41.86
CA ASP A 81 7.79 13.33 -40.54
C ASP A 81 6.80 12.38 -39.87
N ARG A 82 7.29 11.30 -39.28
CA ARG A 82 6.50 10.57 -38.31
C ARG A 82 6.37 11.41 -37.02
N ARG A 83 5.20 12.01 -36.84
CA ARG A 83 4.92 12.78 -35.64
C ARG A 83 4.73 11.83 -34.48
N ILE A 84 5.58 11.93 -33.47
CA ILE A 84 5.49 11.20 -32.20
C ILE A 84 5.15 12.21 -31.12
N ASP A 85 4.07 11.96 -30.40
CA ASP A 85 3.70 12.75 -29.26
C ASP A 85 4.56 12.29 -28.04
N ILE A 86 5.74 12.89 -27.92
CA ILE A 86 6.69 12.56 -26.84
C ILE A 86 6.09 12.89 -25.49
N ARG A 87 5.31 13.96 -25.37
CA ARG A 87 4.68 14.33 -24.10
C ARG A 87 3.73 13.24 -23.61
N SER A 88 2.81 12.78 -24.47
CA SER A 88 1.92 11.66 -24.15
C SER A 88 2.68 10.38 -23.83
N LEU A 89 3.78 10.10 -24.52
CA LEU A 89 4.62 8.93 -24.24
C LEU A 89 5.30 9.03 -22.88
N LEU A 90 5.76 10.20 -22.48
CA LEU A 90 6.34 10.44 -21.17
C LEU A 90 5.28 10.32 -20.05
N GLU A 91 4.07 10.79 -20.30
CA GLU A 91 2.93 10.71 -19.37
C GLU A 91 2.29 9.31 -19.30
N GLY A 92 2.64 8.42 -20.20
CA GLY A 92 2.18 7.04 -20.16
C GLY A 92 1.16 6.61 -21.17
N HIS A 93 0.86 7.50 -22.06
CA HIS A 93 -0.07 7.20 -23.13
C HIS A 93 0.68 6.67 -24.36
N GLY A 94 0.34 5.50 -24.84
CA GLY A 94 0.86 4.92 -26.06
C GLY A 94 2.03 3.94 -25.91
N ASN A 95 2.65 3.60 -27.06
CA ASN A 95 3.68 2.55 -27.12
C ASN A 95 5.09 3.11 -26.87
N SER A 96 5.75 2.65 -25.81
CA SER A 96 7.12 3.03 -25.44
C SER A 96 8.19 2.74 -26.51
N SER A 97 7.92 1.82 -27.46
CA SER A 97 8.84 1.53 -28.55
C SER A 97 9.08 2.72 -29.49
N ALA A 98 8.12 3.64 -29.60
CA ALA A 98 8.26 4.85 -30.39
C ALA A 98 9.33 5.80 -29.79
N LEU A 99 9.35 5.94 -28.46
CA LEU A 99 10.37 6.73 -27.78
C LEU A 99 11.76 6.09 -27.92
N SER A 100 11.85 4.74 -27.82
CA SER A 100 13.10 4.02 -28.07
C SER A 100 13.62 4.21 -29.50
N ALA A 101 12.73 4.19 -30.49
CA ALA A 101 13.10 4.45 -31.88
C ALA A 101 13.61 5.88 -32.10
N ALA A 102 12.99 6.86 -31.44
CA ALA A 102 13.46 8.25 -31.48
C ALA A 102 14.88 8.38 -30.90
N PHE A 103 15.13 7.77 -29.78
CA PHE A 103 16.45 7.77 -29.15
C PHE A 103 17.50 7.03 -29.98
N ASP A 104 17.16 5.88 -30.57
CA ASP A 104 18.09 5.19 -31.50
C ASP A 104 18.47 6.08 -32.69
N GLY A 105 17.48 6.74 -33.30
CA GLY A 105 17.75 7.68 -34.39
C GLY A 105 18.63 8.84 -33.95
N ALA A 106 18.43 9.39 -32.78
CA ALA A 106 19.15 10.55 -32.26
C ALA A 106 20.58 10.22 -31.78
N ALA A 107 20.79 9.05 -31.16
CA ALA A 107 21.99 8.75 -30.39
C ALA A 107 22.70 7.44 -30.78
N ARG A 108 22.37 6.84 -31.91
CA ARG A 108 22.96 5.57 -32.37
C ARG A 108 24.48 5.58 -32.34
N GLY A 109 25.05 4.66 -31.58
CA GLY A 109 26.49 4.48 -31.42
C GLY A 109 27.13 5.38 -30.37
N ALA A 110 26.39 6.21 -29.67
CA ALA A 110 26.91 6.94 -28.51
C ALA A 110 27.20 6.01 -27.31
N ALA A 111 28.41 6.13 -26.77
CA ALA A 111 28.86 5.31 -25.65
C ALA A 111 28.40 5.85 -24.28
N TRP A 112 28.19 7.17 -24.22
CA TRP A 112 27.76 7.88 -23.02
C TRP A 112 26.64 8.85 -23.38
N ASN A 113 25.60 8.86 -22.60
CA ASN A 113 24.38 9.59 -22.88
C ASN A 113 23.87 10.29 -21.61
N ALA A 114 23.41 11.53 -21.75
CA ALA A 114 22.71 12.23 -20.68
C ALA A 114 21.36 12.76 -21.18
N PHE A 115 20.34 12.65 -20.37
CA PHE A 115 18.97 13.06 -20.66
C PHE A 115 18.51 14.10 -19.65
N SER A 116 17.84 15.14 -20.14
CA SER A 116 17.18 16.12 -19.27
C SER A 116 15.96 15.54 -18.59
N ILE A 117 15.71 16.00 -17.37
CA ILE A 117 14.44 15.83 -16.65
C ILE A 117 14.04 17.17 -16.05
N ASP A 118 12.76 17.50 -16.13
CA ASP A 118 12.22 18.71 -15.51
C ASP A 118 12.19 18.56 -13.98
N ASP A 119 12.51 19.63 -13.26
CA ASP A 119 12.43 19.68 -11.80
C ASP A 119 11.09 20.28 -11.39
N THR A 120 10.04 19.51 -11.60
CA THR A 120 8.65 19.88 -11.32
C THR A 120 7.90 18.70 -10.67
N PRO A 121 6.81 18.95 -9.92
CA PRO A 121 6.03 17.89 -9.28
C PRO A 121 5.46 16.86 -10.27
N GLU A 122 5.24 17.25 -11.53
CA GLU A 122 4.74 16.37 -12.59
C GLU A 122 5.78 15.37 -13.09
N THR A 123 7.06 15.60 -12.80
CA THR A 123 8.15 14.70 -13.17
C THR A 123 8.23 13.53 -12.18
N THR A 124 7.25 12.64 -12.29
CA THR A 124 7.16 11.45 -11.44
C THR A 124 8.28 10.45 -11.72
N GLU A 125 8.49 9.51 -10.82
CA GLU A 125 9.46 8.42 -11.01
C GLU A 125 9.14 7.60 -12.26
N LEU A 126 7.87 7.45 -12.59
CA LEU A 126 7.41 6.76 -13.79
C LEU A 126 7.91 7.43 -15.08
N VAL A 127 7.90 8.76 -15.15
CA VAL A 127 8.45 9.52 -16.27
C VAL A 127 9.95 9.24 -16.43
N ARG A 128 10.68 9.25 -15.32
CA ARG A 128 12.13 8.99 -15.29
C ARG A 128 12.46 7.57 -15.71
N GLU A 129 11.71 6.59 -15.21
CA GLU A 129 11.86 5.19 -15.62
C GLU A 129 11.57 4.97 -17.10
N ARG A 130 10.60 5.66 -17.67
CA ARG A 130 10.28 5.59 -19.10
C ARG A 130 11.40 6.09 -19.96
N ILE A 131 12.03 7.20 -19.59
CA ILE A 131 13.20 7.72 -20.32
C ILE A 131 14.33 6.68 -20.26
N LEU A 132 14.63 6.13 -19.08
CA LEU A 132 15.68 5.12 -18.94
C LEU A 132 15.34 3.80 -19.65
N ALA A 133 14.10 3.36 -19.61
CA ALA A 133 13.65 2.17 -20.34
C ALA A 133 13.73 2.37 -21.86
N ALA A 134 13.35 3.55 -22.35
CA ALA A 134 13.47 3.89 -23.76
C ALA A 134 14.93 3.96 -24.22
N ALA A 135 15.82 4.53 -23.40
CA ALA A 135 17.25 4.52 -23.65
C ALA A 135 17.80 3.08 -23.70
N GLY A 136 17.37 2.21 -22.78
CA GLY A 136 17.70 0.78 -22.78
C GLY A 136 17.19 0.06 -24.03
N GLY A 137 15.94 0.32 -24.44
CA GLY A 137 15.34 -0.21 -25.68
C GLY A 137 16.09 0.24 -26.94
N ALA A 138 16.60 1.46 -26.95
CA ALA A 138 17.47 2.00 -28.00
C ALA A 138 18.95 1.51 -27.87
N ARG A 139 19.24 0.61 -26.93
CA ARG A 139 20.58 0.08 -26.62
C ARG A 139 21.62 1.16 -26.28
N LEU A 140 21.18 2.29 -25.77
CA LEU A 140 22.06 3.34 -25.29
C LEU A 140 22.68 2.93 -23.95
N ARG A 141 23.99 2.84 -23.90
CA ARG A 141 24.72 2.48 -22.68
C ARG A 141 25.02 3.74 -21.86
N ASN A 142 25.23 3.54 -20.55
CA ASN A 142 25.64 4.63 -19.66
C ASN A 142 24.73 5.88 -19.74
N ALA A 143 23.42 5.67 -19.67
CA ALA A 143 22.44 6.75 -19.65
C ALA A 143 22.36 7.37 -18.25
N LEU A 144 22.49 8.70 -18.17
CA LEU A 144 22.36 9.48 -16.94
C LEU A 144 21.19 10.46 -17.08
N LEU A 145 20.29 10.49 -16.10
CA LEU A 145 19.29 11.54 -15.98
C LEU A 145 19.87 12.72 -15.20
N VAL A 146 19.63 13.93 -15.68
CA VAL A 146 20.12 15.18 -15.06
C VAL A 146 19.02 16.23 -15.08
N TRP A 147 18.86 16.94 -13.98
CA TRP A 147 17.89 18.01 -13.84
C TRP A 147 18.15 19.15 -14.85
N ARG A 148 17.10 19.62 -15.51
CA ARG A 148 17.13 20.69 -16.51
C ARG A 148 17.91 21.94 -16.05
N PRO A 149 17.66 22.51 -14.83
CA PRO A 149 18.42 23.67 -14.38
C PRO A 149 19.91 23.37 -14.14
N VAL A 150 20.26 22.12 -13.78
CA VAL A 150 21.66 21.70 -13.65
C VAL A 150 22.36 21.68 -15.02
N LEU A 151 21.65 21.18 -16.04
CA LEU A 151 22.17 21.17 -17.42
C LEU A 151 22.38 22.59 -17.95
N ALA A 152 21.44 23.49 -17.69
CA ALA A 152 21.59 24.91 -18.03
C ALA A 152 22.83 25.54 -17.34
N ALA A 153 23.07 25.18 -16.07
CA ALA A 153 24.26 25.60 -15.33
C ALA A 153 25.56 25.01 -15.93
N LEU A 154 25.54 23.74 -16.35
CA LEU A 154 26.69 23.11 -17.02
C LEU A 154 27.03 23.81 -18.35
N TYR A 155 26.00 24.18 -19.10
CA TYR A 155 26.19 25.00 -20.33
C TYR A 155 26.81 26.37 -20.00
N ALA A 156 26.31 27.05 -18.95
CA ALA A 156 26.84 28.36 -18.55
C ALA A 156 28.30 28.26 -18.05
N ILE A 157 28.70 27.19 -17.42
CA ILE A 157 30.08 26.90 -17.01
C ILE A 157 30.95 26.65 -18.26
N GLU A 158 30.51 25.82 -19.17
CA GLU A 158 31.28 25.46 -20.41
C GLU A 158 31.48 26.66 -21.34
N THR A 159 30.49 27.56 -21.39
CA THR A 159 30.57 28.80 -22.17
C THR A 159 31.16 29.98 -21.43
N GLU A 160 31.81 29.72 -20.29
CA GLU A 160 32.51 30.72 -19.45
C GLU A 160 31.63 31.89 -18.97
N LYS A 161 30.30 31.73 -18.99
CA LYS A 161 29.37 32.71 -18.41
C LYS A 161 29.49 32.76 -16.87
N VAL A 162 29.97 31.69 -16.29
CA VAL A 162 30.35 31.59 -14.86
C VAL A 162 31.63 30.76 -14.74
N SER A 163 32.62 31.28 -14.05
CA SER A 163 33.95 30.66 -13.93
C SER A 163 34.43 30.48 -12.48
N THR A 164 33.65 30.94 -11.50
CA THR A 164 34.07 30.95 -10.10
C THR A 164 33.07 30.26 -9.21
N GLU A 165 33.56 29.80 -8.02
CA GLU A 165 32.66 29.29 -7.00
C GLU A 165 31.70 30.37 -6.55
N SER A 166 30.40 30.13 -6.67
CA SER A 166 29.37 31.11 -6.36
C SER A 166 28.01 30.42 -6.18
N ARG A 167 27.01 31.19 -5.80
CA ARG A 167 25.61 30.75 -5.94
C ARG A 167 25.01 31.38 -7.19
N ILE A 168 24.30 30.60 -7.95
CA ILE A 168 23.58 31.05 -9.14
C ILE A 168 22.11 30.64 -9.04
N ALA A 169 21.25 31.36 -9.73
CA ALA A 169 19.86 30.96 -9.93
C ALA A 169 19.61 30.62 -11.39
N VAL A 170 18.94 29.51 -11.65
CA VAL A 170 18.40 29.17 -12.96
C VAL A 170 16.89 29.25 -12.87
N ILE A 171 16.28 30.09 -13.68
CA ILE A 171 14.83 30.23 -13.82
C ILE A 171 14.46 29.51 -15.11
N SER A 172 13.77 28.39 -14.98
CA SER A 172 13.33 27.56 -16.09
C SER A 172 11.84 27.76 -16.35
N GLN A 173 11.46 27.91 -17.61
CA GLN A 173 10.04 27.86 -17.97
C GLN A 173 9.57 26.40 -17.95
N SER A 174 8.45 26.16 -17.28
CA SER A 174 7.85 24.83 -17.12
C SER A 174 6.46 24.73 -17.76
N ALA A 175 5.83 23.57 -17.66
CA ALA A 175 4.47 23.38 -18.15
C ALA A 175 3.46 24.31 -17.47
N GLN A 176 3.62 24.57 -16.16
CA GLN A 176 2.66 25.30 -15.33
C GLN A 176 3.06 26.75 -15.02
N GLY A 177 4.25 27.20 -15.41
CA GLY A 177 4.75 28.54 -15.13
C GLY A 177 6.25 28.62 -15.19
N LEU A 178 6.88 29.12 -14.12
CA LEU A 178 8.33 29.11 -13.94
C LEU A 178 8.72 28.17 -12.80
N SER A 179 9.95 27.73 -12.81
CA SER A 179 10.60 27.08 -11.67
C SER A 179 11.95 27.74 -11.39
N VAL A 180 12.29 27.95 -10.13
CA VAL A 180 13.50 28.62 -9.71
C VAL A 180 14.38 27.66 -8.95
N GLN A 181 15.57 27.38 -9.48
CA GLN A 181 16.56 26.53 -8.81
C GLN A 181 17.78 27.36 -8.43
N LYS A 182 18.07 27.42 -7.15
CA LYS A 182 19.35 27.93 -6.66
C LYS A 182 20.39 26.83 -6.64
N LEU A 183 21.53 27.05 -7.28
CA LEU A 183 22.64 26.10 -7.35
C LEU A 183 23.88 26.73 -6.73
N ARG A 184 24.61 25.95 -5.95
CA ARG A 184 25.96 26.31 -5.50
C ARG A 184 26.96 25.74 -6.50
N LEU A 185 27.83 26.57 -7.05
CA LEU A 185 28.95 26.10 -7.85
C LEU A 185 30.15 25.86 -6.92
N ARG A 186 30.70 24.67 -6.94
CA ARG A 186 31.87 24.31 -6.14
C ARG A 186 32.95 23.64 -6.99
N ARG A 187 34.18 23.77 -6.57
CA ARG A 187 35.29 23.00 -7.16
C ARG A 187 35.25 21.56 -6.67
N ALA A 188 35.42 20.67 -7.60
CA ALA A 188 35.47 19.23 -7.32
C ALA A 188 36.63 18.60 -8.10
N ARG A 189 37.28 17.62 -7.50
CA ARG A 189 38.40 16.95 -8.12
C ARG A 189 37.93 16.09 -9.28
N GLY A 190 38.31 16.49 -10.49
CA GLY A 190 38.19 15.74 -11.71
C GLY A 190 39.45 14.90 -12.00
N ARG A 191 39.41 14.19 -13.13
CA ARG A 191 40.52 13.35 -13.56
C ARG A 191 41.77 14.13 -13.94
N THR A 192 41.61 15.28 -14.58
CA THR A 192 42.69 16.10 -15.10
C THR A 192 43.00 17.35 -14.26
N GLY A 193 42.23 17.61 -13.22
CA GLY A 193 42.34 18.79 -12.33
C GLY A 193 41.02 19.09 -11.65
N ASP A 194 40.97 20.21 -10.95
CA ASP A 194 39.74 20.67 -10.31
C ASP A 194 38.83 21.29 -11.36
N ILE A 195 37.56 20.87 -11.32
CA ILE A 195 36.52 21.38 -12.23
C ILE A 195 35.41 22.03 -11.40
N LEU A 196 34.72 22.98 -11.99
CA LEU A 196 33.54 23.60 -11.39
C LEU A 196 32.33 22.70 -11.64
N ALA A 197 31.63 22.31 -10.56
CA ALA A 197 30.47 21.44 -10.62
C ALA A 197 29.28 22.06 -9.87
N PRO A 198 28.05 22.00 -10.45
CA PRO A 198 26.85 22.44 -9.77
C PRO A 198 26.52 21.53 -8.58
N GLU A 199 26.07 22.12 -7.49
CA GLU A 199 25.54 21.43 -6.31
C GLU A 199 24.09 21.88 -6.07
N ARG A 200 23.17 20.92 -6.09
CA ARG A 200 21.74 21.12 -5.84
C ARG A 200 21.47 20.67 -4.41
N ARG A 201 20.82 21.52 -3.59
CA ARG A 201 20.55 21.23 -2.17
C ARG A 201 19.07 21.10 -1.82
N HIS A 202 18.19 21.47 -2.72
CA HIS A 202 16.74 21.38 -2.59
C HIS A 202 16.11 21.29 -3.99
N ALA A 203 14.85 20.89 -4.07
CA ALA A 203 14.08 20.92 -5.31
C ALA A 203 13.89 22.35 -5.81
N ALA A 204 13.61 22.51 -7.10
CA ALA A 204 13.27 23.82 -7.64
C ALA A 204 11.94 24.31 -7.06
N GLU A 205 11.86 25.61 -6.78
CA GLU A 205 10.66 26.26 -6.29
C GLU A 205 9.73 26.57 -7.48
N PRO A 206 8.51 25.97 -7.55
CA PRO A 206 7.59 26.27 -8.63
C PRO A 206 6.93 27.64 -8.44
N VAL A 207 6.81 28.40 -9.50
CA VAL A 207 6.08 29.67 -9.56
C VAL A 207 5.01 29.54 -10.65
N PRO A 208 3.81 29.05 -10.32
CA PRO A 208 2.72 28.85 -11.27
C PRO A 208 2.33 30.16 -11.94
N GLY A 209 1.83 30.06 -13.18
CA GLY A 209 1.35 31.22 -13.89
C GLY A 209 1.02 30.94 -15.36
N PRO A 210 0.25 31.82 -16.00
CA PRO A 210 -0.25 31.64 -17.36
C PRO A 210 0.84 31.74 -18.44
N ILE A 211 2.10 31.87 -18.04
CA ILE A 211 3.28 31.86 -18.91
C ILE A 211 3.89 30.46 -19.08
N GLY A 212 3.33 29.45 -18.41
CA GLY A 212 3.72 28.06 -18.59
C GLY A 212 3.36 27.54 -19.99
N TYR A 213 4.12 26.55 -20.48
CA TYR A 213 3.91 25.99 -21.82
C TYR A 213 2.47 25.52 -22.05
N SER A 214 1.83 24.91 -21.06
CA SER A 214 0.43 24.45 -21.15
C SER A 214 -0.53 25.59 -21.43
N SER A 215 -0.37 26.72 -20.77
CA SER A 215 -1.21 27.92 -20.96
C SER A 215 -0.96 28.58 -22.30
N LEU A 216 0.30 28.69 -22.69
CA LEU A 216 0.67 29.25 -24.01
C LEU A 216 0.09 28.43 -25.15
N VAL A 217 0.07 27.13 -25.00
CA VAL A 217 -0.54 26.23 -25.98
C VAL A 217 -2.05 26.36 -26.04
N GLN A 218 -2.71 26.48 -24.91
CA GLN A 218 -4.17 26.73 -24.88
C GLN A 218 -4.50 28.05 -25.57
N ASN A 219 -3.69 29.09 -25.37
CA ASN A 219 -3.85 30.37 -26.02
C ASN A 219 -3.61 30.27 -27.54
N ALA A 220 -2.54 29.61 -27.97
CA ALA A 220 -2.25 29.35 -29.37
C ALA A 220 -3.39 28.56 -30.05
N ARG A 221 -3.94 27.57 -29.41
CA ARG A 221 -5.12 26.83 -29.90
C ARG A 221 -6.35 27.74 -30.04
N ARG A 222 -6.60 28.62 -29.06
CA ARG A 222 -7.71 29.55 -29.10
C ARG A 222 -7.56 30.53 -30.30
N ILE A 223 -6.36 31.03 -30.53
CA ILE A 223 -6.05 31.88 -31.70
C ILE A 223 -6.26 31.10 -33.01
N ALA A 224 -5.79 29.87 -33.09
CA ALA A 224 -5.98 29.02 -34.25
C ALA A 224 -7.43 28.67 -34.55
N ILE A 225 -8.26 28.51 -33.55
CA ILE A 225 -9.71 28.24 -33.69
C ILE A 225 -10.44 29.44 -34.28
N GLY A 226 -10.11 30.67 -33.87
CA GLY A 226 -10.79 31.89 -34.28
C GLY A 226 -10.90 32.06 -35.80
N PRO A 227 -9.80 32.00 -36.59
CA PRO A 227 -9.84 32.13 -38.03
C PRO A 227 -10.41 30.92 -38.78
N THR A 228 -10.28 29.71 -38.20
CA THR A 228 -10.57 28.46 -38.93
C THR A 228 -11.88 27.83 -38.59
N GLY A 229 -12.52 28.26 -37.50
CA GLY A 229 -13.75 27.62 -36.97
C GLY A 229 -13.55 26.19 -36.49
N PHE A 230 -12.30 25.72 -36.31
CA PHE A 230 -12.03 24.38 -35.79
C PHE A 230 -12.54 24.20 -34.39
N SER A 231 -13.09 23.04 -34.12
CA SER A 231 -13.39 22.64 -32.74
C SER A 231 -12.07 22.43 -31.95
N ALA A 232 -12.03 22.95 -30.71
CA ALA A 232 -10.89 22.73 -29.81
C ALA A 232 -10.62 21.24 -29.53
N ARG A 233 -11.58 20.35 -29.81
CA ARG A 233 -11.46 18.89 -29.68
C ARG A 233 -10.92 18.19 -30.91
N THR A 234 -10.61 18.92 -32.00
CA THR A 234 -10.12 18.29 -33.21
C THR A 234 -8.70 17.76 -33.01
N ALA A 235 -8.50 16.48 -33.21
CA ALA A 235 -7.20 15.84 -33.06
C ALA A 235 -6.13 16.47 -34.02
N HIS A 236 -6.55 16.94 -35.19
CA HIS A 236 -5.65 17.62 -36.14
C HIS A 236 -5.15 18.97 -35.62
N LEU A 237 -6.03 19.77 -34.98
CA LEU A 237 -5.61 21.04 -34.40
C LEU A 237 -4.68 20.80 -33.19
N ALA A 238 -4.96 19.77 -32.39
CA ALA A 238 -4.10 19.39 -31.28
C ALA A 238 -2.69 19.00 -31.73
N ARG A 239 -2.55 18.49 -32.94
CA ARG A 239 -1.28 18.07 -33.58
C ARG A 239 -0.71 19.08 -34.57
N ALA A 240 -1.33 20.26 -34.65
CA ALA A 240 -0.88 21.28 -35.60
C ALA A 240 0.48 21.84 -35.20
N ARG A 241 1.44 21.78 -36.11
CA ARG A 241 2.79 22.28 -35.93
C ARG A 241 2.81 23.79 -35.68
N SER A 242 1.97 24.52 -36.41
CA SER A 242 1.81 25.96 -36.27
C SER A 242 1.36 26.39 -34.88
N VAL A 243 0.47 25.62 -34.23
CA VAL A 243 -0.01 25.92 -32.85
C VAL A 243 1.15 25.85 -31.87
N GLY A 244 1.97 24.82 -31.94
CA GLY A 244 3.11 24.70 -31.07
C GLY A 244 4.20 25.73 -31.31
N ARG A 245 4.49 26.02 -32.56
CA ARG A 245 5.43 27.07 -32.92
C ARG A 245 4.97 28.45 -32.44
N LEU A 246 3.67 28.75 -32.60
CA LEU A 246 3.08 29.98 -32.09
C LEU A 246 3.21 30.06 -30.55
N ALA A 247 2.91 28.96 -29.83
CA ALA A 247 3.04 28.91 -28.38
C ALA A 247 4.45 29.21 -27.87
N LEU A 248 5.46 28.84 -28.65
CA LEU A 248 6.87 29.10 -28.37
C LEU A 248 7.41 30.40 -28.98
N GLY A 249 6.58 31.21 -29.61
CA GLY A 249 7.00 32.45 -30.29
C GLY A 249 7.84 32.23 -31.53
N LEU A 250 7.80 31.04 -32.14
CA LEU A 250 8.52 30.68 -33.35
C LEU A 250 7.74 31.12 -34.60
N PRO A 251 8.42 31.35 -35.74
CA PRO A 251 7.75 31.58 -37.04
C PRO A 251 6.82 30.39 -37.36
N CYS A 252 5.57 30.69 -37.68
CA CYS A 252 4.58 29.66 -37.98
C CYS A 252 4.54 29.40 -39.51
N PRO A 253 4.63 28.14 -39.96
CA PRO A 253 4.34 27.79 -41.32
C PRO A 253 2.83 27.82 -41.58
N THR A 254 2.40 28.09 -42.77
CA THR A 254 1.03 27.85 -43.21
C THR A 254 0.80 26.34 -43.23
N GLU A 255 -0.21 25.86 -42.53
CA GLU A 255 -0.58 24.45 -42.45
C GLU A 255 -1.94 24.17 -43.08
N ALA A 256 -2.04 23.04 -43.76
CA ALA A 256 -3.31 22.50 -44.16
C ALA A 256 -3.83 21.56 -43.04
N LEU A 257 -4.94 21.90 -42.42
CA LEU A 257 -5.57 21.12 -41.37
C LEU A 257 -6.91 20.56 -41.84
N ARG A 258 -7.14 19.28 -41.55
CA ARG A 258 -8.40 18.63 -41.92
C ARG A 258 -9.48 18.93 -40.87
N GLN A 259 -10.63 19.41 -41.32
CA GLN A 259 -11.78 19.68 -40.49
C GLN A 259 -12.56 18.38 -40.15
N PRO A 260 -13.42 18.38 -39.08
CA PRO A 260 -14.24 17.24 -38.76
C PRO A 260 -15.18 16.78 -39.87
N ASN A 261 -15.65 17.69 -40.71
CA ASN A 261 -16.47 17.41 -41.90
C ASN A 261 -15.68 16.80 -43.06
N GLY A 262 -14.37 16.69 -42.96
CA GLY A 262 -13.50 16.16 -44.01
C GLY A 262 -12.83 17.19 -44.89
N ASP A 263 -13.26 18.45 -44.85
CA ASP A 263 -12.67 19.55 -45.61
C ASP A 263 -11.28 19.93 -45.07
N TRP A 264 -10.50 20.58 -45.93
CA TRP A 264 -9.19 21.12 -45.59
C TRP A 264 -9.29 22.62 -45.43
N SER A 265 -8.68 23.15 -44.38
CA SER A 265 -8.51 24.58 -44.15
C SER A 265 -7.03 24.92 -44.03
N PHE A 266 -6.63 26.01 -44.64
CA PHE A 266 -5.29 26.56 -44.47
C PHE A 266 -5.28 27.44 -43.21
N VAL A 267 -4.31 27.21 -42.35
CA VAL A 267 -4.08 27.98 -41.14
C VAL A 267 -2.79 28.75 -41.28
N ASP A 268 -2.90 30.03 -41.37
CA ASP A 268 -1.80 30.99 -41.32
C ASP A 268 -1.92 31.80 -40.04
N LEU A 269 -1.17 31.44 -39.03
CA LEU A 269 -1.20 32.10 -37.70
C LEU A 269 -0.23 33.32 -37.68
N GLY A 270 0.59 33.47 -38.69
CA GLY A 270 1.51 34.58 -38.77
C GLY A 270 2.40 34.74 -37.53
N ARG A 271 2.37 35.97 -36.99
CA ARG A 271 3.09 36.32 -35.74
C ARG A 271 2.14 36.76 -34.64
N GLU A 272 1.02 36.10 -34.52
CA GLU A 272 0.03 36.41 -33.47
C GLU A 272 0.66 36.34 -32.07
N ASN A 273 0.19 37.21 -31.19
CA ASN A 273 0.69 37.24 -29.82
C ASN A 273 -0.10 36.29 -28.92
N VAL A 274 0.56 35.27 -28.43
CA VAL A 274 -0.03 34.27 -27.47
C VAL A 274 -0.04 34.73 -26.03
N LEU A 275 0.63 35.83 -25.73
CA LEU A 275 0.75 36.36 -24.39
C LEU A 275 -0.54 37.10 -24.00
N ILE A 276 -1.36 36.46 -23.18
CA ILE A 276 -2.46 37.12 -22.48
C ILE A 276 -1.88 37.57 -21.14
N THR A 277 -1.86 38.87 -20.92
CA THR A 277 -1.22 39.47 -19.75
C THR A 277 -2.08 39.30 -18.52
N PRO A 278 -1.86 38.28 -17.67
CA PRO A 278 -1.99 38.44 -16.24
C PRO A 278 -0.65 38.27 -15.54
N PRO A 279 -0.52 38.80 -14.31
CA PRO A 279 0.70 38.63 -13.51
C PRO A 279 0.94 37.15 -13.20
N LEU A 280 2.17 36.84 -12.80
CA LEU A 280 2.45 35.55 -12.13
C LEU A 280 1.58 35.45 -10.89
N ASP A 281 1.08 34.25 -10.58
CA ASP A 281 0.25 34.01 -9.40
C ASP A 281 1.05 34.14 -8.08
N GLY A 282 2.37 34.32 -8.16
CA GLY A 282 3.28 34.50 -7.03
C GLY A 282 4.50 35.35 -7.36
N ALA A 283 5.16 35.83 -6.32
CA ALA A 283 6.45 36.52 -6.48
C ALA A 283 7.56 35.47 -6.64
N LEU A 284 8.58 35.81 -7.46
CA LEU A 284 9.79 35.00 -7.49
C LEU A 284 10.48 35.00 -6.12
N PRO A 285 11.10 33.88 -5.71
CA PRO A 285 11.85 33.84 -4.45
C PRO A 285 13.01 34.83 -4.48
N SER A 286 13.41 35.33 -3.30
CA SER A 286 14.55 36.24 -3.21
C SER A 286 15.81 35.61 -3.81
N LEU A 287 16.47 36.34 -4.69
CA LEU A 287 17.72 35.94 -5.37
C LEU A 287 18.94 36.79 -4.95
N GLU A 288 18.84 37.49 -3.85
CA GLU A 288 19.92 38.43 -3.37
C GLU A 288 21.26 37.73 -3.13
N ASP A 289 21.20 36.45 -2.73
CA ASP A 289 22.38 35.62 -2.45
C ASP A 289 23.01 34.97 -3.72
N CYS A 290 22.43 35.19 -4.91
CA CYS A 290 22.93 34.66 -6.15
C CYS A 290 23.81 35.66 -6.91
N SER A 291 24.96 35.24 -7.40
CA SER A 291 25.89 36.09 -8.18
C SER A 291 25.41 36.33 -9.61
N ALA A 292 24.66 35.40 -10.18
CA ALA A 292 24.09 35.47 -11.52
C ALA A 292 22.71 34.80 -11.58
N VAL A 293 21.86 35.29 -12.46
CA VAL A 293 20.52 34.75 -12.74
C VAL A 293 20.44 34.40 -14.20
N PHE A 294 20.06 33.18 -14.52
CA PHE A 294 19.93 32.66 -15.87
C PHE A 294 18.47 32.38 -16.18
N LEU A 295 18.04 32.79 -17.39
CA LEU A 295 16.76 32.33 -17.95
C LEU A 295 17.02 31.15 -18.89
N GLU A 296 16.34 30.05 -18.65
CA GLU A 296 16.27 28.88 -19.50
C GLU A 296 14.84 28.75 -20.02
N THR A 297 14.66 28.81 -21.34
CA THR A 297 13.35 28.65 -21.97
C THR A 297 13.51 28.12 -23.39
N LEU A 298 12.55 27.33 -23.83
CA LEU A 298 12.43 26.86 -25.22
C LEU A 298 11.78 27.90 -26.14
N ALA A 299 11.19 28.93 -25.55
CA ALA A 299 10.53 30.00 -26.30
C ALA A 299 11.54 30.91 -27.01
N GLU A 300 11.09 31.57 -28.06
CA GLU A 300 11.81 32.57 -28.82
C GLU A 300 10.95 33.82 -29.05
N GLY A 301 11.44 34.77 -29.81
CA GLY A 301 10.70 35.95 -30.26
C GLY A 301 10.06 36.76 -29.13
N SER A 302 8.79 37.10 -29.26
CA SER A 302 8.05 37.94 -28.33
C SER A 302 7.87 37.30 -26.95
N VAL A 303 7.69 35.96 -26.88
CA VAL A 303 7.54 35.23 -25.65
C VAL A 303 8.80 35.30 -24.79
N ARG A 304 9.95 35.05 -25.39
CA ARG A 304 11.25 35.13 -24.72
C ARG A 304 11.54 36.55 -24.24
N VAL A 305 11.33 37.55 -25.05
CA VAL A 305 11.53 38.98 -24.66
C VAL A 305 10.63 39.36 -23.51
N PHE A 306 9.39 38.86 -23.48
CA PHE A 306 8.45 39.11 -22.39
C PHE A 306 8.96 38.46 -21.09
N LEU A 307 9.38 37.20 -21.13
CA LEU A 307 9.91 36.49 -19.95
C LEU A 307 11.13 37.19 -19.36
N LEU A 308 12.07 37.59 -20.20
CA LEU A 308 13.25 38.36 -19.77
C LEU A 308 12.87 39.66 -19.05
N ARG A 309 11.96 40.45 -19.63
CA ARG A 309 11.48 41.68 -19.00
C ARG A 309 10.79 41.43 -17.68
N LEU A 310 9.90 40.43 -17.64
CA LEU A 310 9.16 40.07 -16.44
C LEU A 310 10.10 39.70 -15.29
N ILE A 311 11.07 38.81 -15.56
CA ILE A 311 12.02 38.33 -14.56
C ILE A 311 12.95 39.48 -14.11
N THR A 312 13.46 40.28 -15.04
CA THR A 312 14.30 41.43 -14.70
C THR A 312 13.54 42.43 -13.81
N GLN A 313 12.26 42.71 -14.12
CA GLN A 313 11.43 43.60 -13.29
C GLN A 313 11.17 43.05 -11.89
N GLN A 314 10.89 41.76 -11.77
CA GLN A 314 10.59 41.16 -10.48
C GLN A 314 11.84 40.97 -9.62
N THR A 315 12.97 40.65 -10.23
CA THR A 315 14.22 40.39 -9.49
C THR A 315 15.04 41.63 -9.27
N GLY A 316 14.81 42.69 -10.04
CA GLY A 316 15.65 43.89 -10.06
C GLY A 316 17.09 43.63 -10.52
N ARG A 317 17.34 42.54 -11.24
CA ARG A 317 18.69 42.10 -11.64
C ARG A 317 18.79 41.84 -13.11
N ASP A 318 20.02 41.92 -13.63
CA ASP A 318 20.32 41.51 -14.98
C ASP A 318 20.20 40.01 -15.11
N VAL A 319 19.43 39.56 -16.09
CA VAL A 319 19.18 38.15 -16.36
C VAL A 319 19.96 37.73 -17.59
N VAL A 320 20.78 36.70 -17.44
CA VAL A 320 21.54 36.13 -18.56
C VAL A 320 20.63 35.20 -19.34
N ASP A 321 20.40 35.53 -20.60
CA ASP A 321 19.59 34.74 -21.50
C ASP A 321 20.41 33.57 -22.07
N LEU A 322 19.89 32.33 -21.90
CA LEU A 322 20.48 31.11 -22.44
C LEU A 322 19.76 30.71 -23.73
N PRO A 323 20.47 30.22 -24.75
CA PRO A 323 19.82 29.78 -26.00
C PRO A 323 18.86 28.60 -25.71
N ALA A 324 17.88 28.42 -26.59
CA ALA A 324 16.85 27.37 -26.40
C ALA A 324 17.43 25.94 -26.36
N ASN A 325 18.57 25.69 -26.93
CA ASN A 325 19.30 24.42 -26.97
C ASN A 325 20.33 24.27 -25.82
N ALA A 326 20.42 25.24 -24.89
CA ALA A 326 21.42 25.23 -23.83
C ALA A 326 21.38 23.93 -22.97
N VAL A 327 20.17 23.41 -22.75
CA VAL A 327 19.98 22.18 -21.98
C VAL A 327 20.58 20.96 -22.69
N ALA A 328 20.38 20.82 -23.99
CA ALA A 328 20.97 19.73 -24.77
C ALA A 328 22.51 19.81 -24.82
N HIS A 329 23.08 21.01 -24.95
CA HIS A 329 24.52 21.22 -24.83
C HIS A 329 25.04 20.91 -23.40
N GLY A 330 24.32 21.34 -22.36
CA GLY A 330 24.64 20.99 -21.00
C GLY A 330 24.58 19.47 -20.75
N ALA A 331 23.63 18.79 -21.42
CA ALA A 331 23.55 17.33 -21.38
C ALA A 331 24.74 16.65 -22.08
N LEU A 332 25.22 17.25 -23.20
CA LEU A 332 26.45 16.78 -23.87
C LEU A 332 27.67 16.94 -22.95
N VAL A 333 27.79 18.08 -22.26
CA VAL A 333 28.83 18.28 -21.23
C VAL A 333 28.73 17.25 -20.12
N ALA A 334 27.51 16.95 -19.61
CA ALA A 334 27.26 15.93 -18.62
C ALA A 334 27.71 14.54 -19.10
N ALA A 335 27.35 14.16 -20.33
CA ALA A 335 27.75 12.88 -20.93
C ALA A 335 29.28 12.77 -21.10
N ARG A 336 29.95 13.86 -21.47
CA ARG A 336 31.41 13.93 -21.56
C ARG A 336 32.06 13.71 -20.18
N ARG A 337 31.64 14.49 -19.18
CA ARG A 337 32.13 14.35 -17.78
C ARG A 337 31.93 12.94 -17.24
N LEU A 338 30.77 12.35 -17.48
CA LEU A 338 30.48 10.98 -17.09
C LEU A 338 31.46 9.99 -17.75
N GLY A 339 31.72 10.18 -19.05
CA GLY A 339 32.68 9.36 -19.82
C GLY A 339 34.10 9.49 -19.33
N ASP A 340 34.49 10.65 -18.87
CA ASP A 340 35.82 10.93 -18.32
C ASP A 340 35.97 10.55 -16.84
N GLY A 341 34.86 10.20 -16.17
CA GLY A 341 34.84 9.90 -14.74
C GLY A 341 34.85 11.16 -13.86
N ASP A 342 34.63 12.32 -14.47
CA ASP A 342 34.59 13.61 -13.79
C ASP A 342 33.24 13.81 -13.06
N PRO A 343 33.19 14.61 -11.99
CA PRO A 343 31.94 15.00 -11.34
C PRO A 343 31.03 15.77 -12.31
N VAL A 344 29.81 15.25 -12.55
CA VAL A 344 28.81 15.96 -13.36
C VAL A 344 28.15 17.05 -12.52
N TYR A 345 27.55 16.67 -11.41
CA TYR A 345 26.98 17.56 -10.38
C TYR A 345 26.82 16.78 -9.06
N PHE A 346 26.38 17.47 -8.03
CA PHE A 346 26.04 16.88 -6.74
C PHE A 346 24.57 17.16 -6.44
N ASP A 347 23.86 16.15 -6.00
CA ASP A 347 22.44 16.25 -5.67
C ASP A 347 22.16 15.97 -4.19
N PHE A 348 21.17 16.60 -3.65
CA PHE A 348 20.71 16.31 -2.30
C PHE A 348 19.90 15.02 -2.25
N LEU A 349 19.84 14.45 -1.08
CA LEU A 349 18.95 13.34 -0.78
C LEU A 349 17.72 13.90 -0.05
N PRO A 350 16.52 13.84 -0.61
CA PRO A 350 15.33 14.26 0.10
C PRO A 350 15.15 13.42 1.36
N ARG A 351 14.86 14.08 2.49
CA ARG A 351 14.59 13.40 3.76
C ARG A 351 13.46 12.43 3.60
N LEU A 352 13.66 11.19 4.04
CA LEU A 352 12.68 10.12 4.01
C LEU A 352 12.36 9.71 5.45
N SER A 353 11.08 9.78 5.81
CA SER A 353 10.59 9.42 7.14
C SER A 353 9.52 8.33 7.05
N THR A 354 9.42 7.55 8.12
CA THR A 354 8.34 6.57 8.31
C THR A 354 7.70 6.74 9.67
N ILE A 355 6.58 6.08 9.92
CA ILE A 355 5.93 6.04 11.22
C ILE A 355 6.33 4.73 11.90
N VAL A 356 6.79 4.83 13.12
CA VAL A 356 7.12 3.71 13.99
C VAL A 356 6.29 3.75 15.26
N PHE A 357 6.06 2.58 15.83
CA PHE A 357 5.38 2.42 17.10
C PHE A 357 6.40 2.14 18.19
N GLY A 358 6.45 3.01 19.17
CA GLY A 358 7.25 2.85 20.38
C GLY A 358 6.36 2.71 21.60
N LEU A 359 6.99 2.70 22.78
CA LEU A 359 6.28 2.67 24.07
C LEU A 359 5.37 3.90 24.26
N ASP A 360 5.73 5.02 23.64
CA ASP A 360 5.00 6.29 23.73
C ASP A 360 3.96 6.47 22.59
N GLY A 361 3.69 5.43 21.82
CA GLY A 361 2.77 5.44 20.70
C GLY A 361 3.43 5.66 19.35
N ALA A 362 2.64 6.12 18.36
CA ALA A 362 3.10 6.37 17.01
C ALA A 362 3.96 7.64 16.94
N SER A 363 5.13 7.56 16.33
CA SER A 363 6.06 8.66 16.17
C SER A 363 6.73 8.68 14.81
N ASN A 364 7.20 9.87 14.39
CA ASN A 364 8.00 10.03 13.19
C ASN A 364 9.39 9.43 13.40
N PHE A 365 9.84 8.63 12.45
CA PHE A 365 11.20 8.11 12.40
C PHE A 365 11.86 8.49 11.08
N ASP A 366 12.96 9.23 11.17
CA ASP A 366 13.73 9.60 10.00
C ASP A 366 14.68 8.48 9.62
N LEU A 367 14.49 7.94 8.42
CA LEU A 367 15.25 6.79 7.90
C LEU A 367 16.70 7.16 7.58
N PHE A 368 16.96 8.43 7.29
CA PHE A 368 18.30 9.00 7.25
C PHE A 368 18.22 10.50 7.58
N ASN A 369 19.25 11.00 8.21
CA ASN A 369 19.18 12.25 8.96
C ASN A 369 19.85 13.44 8.29
N GLU A 370 20.44 13.40 7.10
CA GLU A 370 21.15 14.57 6.65
C GLU A 370 21.17 14.80 5.15
N ALA A 371 21.15 16.11 4.84
CA ALA A 371 21.37 16.74 3.55
C ALA A 371 22.83 16.59 3.05
N GLU A 372 23.38 15.38 3.03
CA GLU A 372 24.60 15.16 2.27
C GLU A 372 24.29 15.15 0.78
N THR A 373 25.10 15.86 0.01
CA THR A 373 24.99 15.84 -1.44
C THR A 373 25.75 14.67 -2.02
N LEU A 374 25.07 13.91 -2.89
CA LEU A 374 25.62 12.74 -3.55
C LEU A 374 26.07 13.08 -4.97
N LYS A 375 27.20 12.53 -5.40
CA LYS A 375 27.65 12.66 -6.80
C LYS A 375 26.64 12.01 -7.76
N ALA A 376 26.29 12.68 -8.84
CA ALA A 376 25.37 12.17 -9.84
C ALA A 376 25.73 10.76 -10.34
N GLY A 377 24.72 9.93 -10.52
CA GLY A 377 24.86 8.53 -10.93
C GLY A 377 25.23 7.54 -9.81
N HIS A 378 25.57 8.01 -8.62
CA HIS A 378 25.81 7.15 -7.47
C HIS A 378 24.48 6.80 -6.77
N ILE A 379 24.45 5.62 -6.14
CA ILE A 379 23.34 5.15 -5.32
C ILE A 379 23.74 5.35 -3.86
N TYR A 380 22.91 6.06 -3.11
CA TYR A 380 22.99 6.05 -1.66
C TYR A 380 22.43 4.74 -1.12
N ARG A 381 23.12 4.15 -0.17
CA ARG A 381 22.63 3.04 0.66
C ARG A 381 22.89 3.38 2.10
N SER A 382 21.88 3.17 2.95
CA SER A 382 22.05 3.38 4.38
C SER A 382 23.23 2.54 4.91
N PRO A 383 24.13 3.11 5.70
CA PRO A 383 25.32 2.39 6.18
C PRO A 383 24.98 1.30 7.19
N LYS A 384 23.82 1.40 7.84
CA LYS A 384 23.25 0.43 8.78
C LYS A 384 21.76 0.31 8.55
N PRO A 385 21.17 -0.87 8.75
CA PRO A 385 19.71 -0.98 8.72
C PRO A 385 19.09 -0.28 9.94
N ALA A 386 17.88 0.18 9.78
CA ALA A 386 17.01 0.47 10.90
C ALA A 386 16.32 -0.82 11.33
N GLU A 387 16.37 -1.15 12.61
CA GLU A 387 15.81 -2.40 13.14
C GLU A 387 14.43 -2.15 13.71
N PHE A 388 13.46 -2.91 13.25
CA PHE A 388 12.06 -2.87 13.68
C PHE A 388 11.53 -4.28 13.89
N HIS A 389 10.28 -4.35 14.34
CA HIS A 389 9.56 -5.61 14.46
C HIS A 389 8.21 -5.47 13.76
N ILE A 390 7.84 -6.48 12.98
CA ILE A 390 6.48 -6.63 12.50
C ILE A 390 5.70 -7.35 13.61
N PRO A 391 4.60 -6.78 14.14
CA PRO A 391 3.83 -7.40 15.19
C PRO A 391 3.16 -8.70 14.72
N ALA A 392 2.89 -9.60 15.66
CA ALA A 392 2.19 -10.85 15.38
C ALA A 392 0.75 -10.60 14.88
N GLY A 393 0.20 -11.53 14.14
CA GLY A 393 -1.20 -11.56 13.74
C GLY A 393 -1.60 -10.69 12.55
N HIS A 394 -0.69 -9.94 11.97
CA HIS A 394 -0.98 -9.13 10.79
C HIS A 394 -0.71 -9.89 9.49
N GLU A 395 -1.68 -9.91 8.57
CA GLU A 395 -1.50 -10.33 7.17
C GLU A 395 -1.01 -9.17 6.31
N ASN A 396 -1.40 -7.94 6.66
CA ASN A 396 -1.05 -6.74 5.93
C ASN A 396 -0.33 -5.77 6.85
N VAL A 397 0.88 -5.40 6.46
CA VAL A 397 1.69 -4.40 7.15
C VAL A 397 1.65 -3.10 6.34
N SER A 398 1.06 -2.05 6.90
CA SER A 398 1.05 -0.74 6.28
C SER A 398 2.31 0.04 6.68
N VAL A 399 3.06 0.48 5.69
CA VAL A 399 4.23 1.33 5.87
C VAL A 399 3.89 2.71 5.31
N PHE A 400 3.86 3.71 6.18
CA PHE A 400 3.65 5.10 5.76
C PHE A 400 5.00 5.75 5.52
N LEU A 401 5.11 6.47 4.42
CA LEU A 401 6.33 7.12 3.97
C LEU A 401 6.06 8.60 3.72
N ARG A 402 6.98 9.45 4.16
CA ARG A 402 6.99 10.88 3.86
C ARG A 402 8.33 11.25 3.27
N LYS A 403 8.29 11.92 2.12
CA LYS A 403 9.45 12.51 1.46
C LYS A 403 9.34 14.04 1.56
N GLU A 404 10.39 14.70 2.00
CA GLU A 404 10.34 16.15 2.32
C GLU A 404 9.92 17.02 1.14
N ALA A 405 10.27 16.63 -0.07
CA ALA A 405 9.97 17.38 -1.29
C ALA A 405 8.58 17.07 -1.89
N GLU A 406 7.84 16.14 -1.32
CA GLU A 406 6.53 15.70 -1.84
C GLU A 406 5.39 16.32 -1.01
N PRO A 407 4.31 16.77 -1.65
CA PRO A 407 3.19 17.42 -0.93
C PRO A 407 2.41 16.46 -0.05
N HIS A 408 2.35 15.18 -0.43
CA HIS A 408 1.56 14.15 0.26
C HIS A 408 2.42 12.97 0.69
N PRO A 409 2.17 12.40 1.87
CA PRO A 409 2.74 11.13 2.26
C PRO A 409 2.15 9.99 1.44
N ARG A 410 2.84 8.85 1.42
CA ARG A 410 2.41 7.66 0.72
C ARG A 410 2.26 6.48 1.66
N LYS A 411 1.35 5.58 1.32
CA LYS A 411 1.10 4.33 2.03
C LYS A 411 1.47 3.16 1.13
N ALA A 412 2.38 2.32 1.59
CA ALA A 412 2.64 1.02 1.00
C ALA A 412 2.06 -0.08 1.89
N THR A 413 1.51 -1.11 1.28
CA THR A 413 1.00 -2.28 2.00
C THR A 413 1.83 -3.50 1.61
N VAL A 414 2.44 -4.13 2.60
CA VAL A 414 3.15 -5.40 2.43
C VAL A 414 2.22 -6.52 2.87
N THR A 415 1.86 -7.42 1.97
CA THR A 415 1.02 -8.57 2.27
C THR A 415 1.90 -9.79 2.59
N LEU A 416 1.61 -10.42 3.73
CA LEU A 416 2.23 -11.66 4.16
C LEU A 416 1.33 -12.82 3.75
N ASP A 417 1.91 -13.95 3.35
CA ASP A 417 1.12 -15.13 2.93
C ASP A 417 0.36 -15.76 4.10
N THR A 418 0.86 -15.59 5.30
CA THR A 418 0.22 -16.04 6.54
C THR A 418 0.52 -15.05 7.66
N PRO A 419 -0.42 -14.82 8.57
CA PRO A 419 -0.18 -13.98 9.74
C PRO A 419 1.00 -14.51 10.56
N LEU A 420 1.82 -13.61 11.07
CA LEU A 420 2.96 -13.95 11.92
C LEU A 420 2.46 -14.54 13.24
N LYS A 421 3.06 -15.63 13.67
CA LYS A 421 2.74 -16.26 14.97
C LYS A 421 3.39 -15.55 16.16
N SER A 422 4.45 -14.81 15.93
CA SER A 422 5.17 -14.01 16.93
C SER A 422 5.73 -12.76 16.24
N PRO A 423 6.03 -11.68 17.01
CA PRO A 423 6.71 -10.52 16.45
C PRO A 423 8.02 -10.94 15.76
N SER A 424 8.21 -10.53 14.51
CA SER A 424 9.39 -10.89 13.72
C SER A 424 10.30 -9.69 13.51
N PRO A 425 11.61 -9.79 13.81
CA PRO A 425 12.55 -8.72 13.57
C PRO A 425 12.72 -8.48 12.06
N VAL A 426 12.77 -7.21 11.68
CA VAL A 426 13.01 -6.77 10.31
C VAL A 426 14.09 -5.71 10.27
N SER A 427 14.98 -5.82 9.30
CA SER A 427 15.99 -4.83 8.99
C SER A 427 15.55 -4.01 7.79
N LEU A 428 15.49 -2.70 7.94
CA LEU A 428 15.04 -1.77 6.92
C LEU A 428 16.25 -1.03 6.34
N TRP A 429 16.47 -1.22 5.04
CA TRP A 429 17.51 -0.53 4.26
C TRP A 429 16.89 0.50 3.34
N VAL A 430 17.55 1.64 3.19
CA VAL A 430 17.16 2.69 2.25
C VAL A 430 18.17 2.74 1.11
N GLU A 431 17.67 2.62 -0.10
CA GLU A 431 18.42 2.91 -1.32
C GLU A 431 17.80 4.12 -2.02
N GLN A 432 18.62 5.09 -2.40
CA GLN A 432 18.17 6.27 -3.11
C GLN A 432 19.15 6.66 -4.22
N LYS A 433 18.64 6.92 -5.40
CA LYS A 433 19.42 7.38 -6.55
C LYS A 433 18.87 8.74 -6.99
N PRO A 434 19.59 9.84 -6.72
CA PRO A 434 19.16 11.17 -7.16
C PRO A 434 18.92 11.20 -8.67
N ALA A 435 17.97 12.01 -9.09
CA ALA A 435 17.50 12.20 -10.47
C ALA A 435 16.91 10.95 -11.15
N ALA A 436 17.44 9.76 -10.92
CA ALA A 436 16.84 8.53 -11.43
C ALA A 436 15.58 8.10 -10.65
N GLY A 437 15.34 8.72 -9.51
CA GLY A 437 14.06 8.71 -8.83
C GLY A 437 13.81 7.57 -7.88
N ARG A 438 14.58 6.52 -7.86
CA ARG A 438 14.29 5.36 -7.01
C ARG A 438 14.68 5.62 -5.56
N ALA A 439 13.70 6.10 -4.76
CA ALA A 439 13.73 5.85 -3.34
C ALA A 439 13.13 4.46 -3.11
N ARG A 440 13.96 3.52 -2.74
CA ARG A 440 13.57 2.14 -2.47
C ARG A 440 13.85 1.82 -1.01
N ILE A 441 12.86 1.28 -0.34
CA ILE A 441 13.02 0.70 0.98
C ILE A 441 13.04 -0.81 0.82
N VAL A 442 14.08 -1.43 1.33
CA VAL A 442 14.21 -2.90 1.34
C VAL A 442 14.02 -3.36 2.77
N LEU A 443 12.95 -4.11 3.01
CA LEU A 443 12.67 -4.79 4.26
C LEU A 443 13.22 -6.21 4.18
N GLU A 444 14.22 -6.51 4.98
CA GLU A 444 14.76 -7.85 5.13
C GLU A 444 14.15 -8.49 6.38
N ALA A 445 13.39 -9.55 6.20
CA ALA A 445 12.81 -10.36 7.27
C ALA A 445 13.45 -11.76 7.25
N PRO A 446 14.59 -11.97 7.94
CA PRO A 446 15.33 -13.23 7.88
C PRO A 446 14.53 -14.44 8.33
N GLU A 447 13.65 -14.26 9.33
CA GLU A 447 12.79 -15.33 9.83
C GLU A 447 11.70 -15.76 8.84
N LEU A 448 11.34 -14.87 7.90
CA LEU A 448 10.39 -15.16 6.83
C LEU A 448 11.08 -15.64 5.54
N GLY A 449 12.42 -15.59 5.47
CA GLY A 449 13.19 -15.93 4.29
C GLY A 449 12.86 -15.02 3.07
N ARG A 450 12.38 -13.82 3.30
CA ARG A 450 11.88 -12.91 2.26
C ARG A 450 12.47 -11.51 2.37
N HIS A 451 12.58 -10.90 1.19
CA HIS A 451 12.89 -9.48 1.03
C HIS A 451 11.67 -8.79 0.43
N PHE A 452 11.23 -7.72 1.05
CA PHE A 452 10.16 -6.87 0.51
C PHE A 452 10.79 -5.56 0.03
N ALA A 453 10.58 -5.23 -1.23
CA ALA A 453 10.98 -3.94 -1.77
C ALA A 453 9.75 -3.03 -1.87
N ILE A 454 9.83 -1.87 -1.24
CA ILE A 454 8.82 -0.82 -1.32
C ILE A 454 9.42 0.28 -2.19
N ASP A 455 8.92 0.39 -3.40
CA ASP A 455 9.25 1.49 -4.30
C ASP A 455 8.30 2.66 -4.02
N TRP A 456 8.83 3.87 -3.90
CA TRP A 456 8.06 5.08 -3.57
C TRP A 456 6.85 5.28 -4.49
N ASP A 457 7.02 5.08 -5.79
CA ASP A 457 5.97 5.34 -6.78
C ASP A 457 4.89 4.25 -6.87
N GLN A 458 5.15 3.09 -6.30
CA GLN A 458 4.15 2.02 -6.18
C GLN A 458 3.29 2.18 -4.92
N ALA A 459 3.70 3.05 -4.01
CA ALA A 459 2.92 3.39 -2.83
C ALA A 459 1.76 4.33 -3.18
N GLU A 460 0.62 4.13 -2.57
CA GLU A 460 -0.59 4.92 -2.79
C GLU A 460 -0.46 6.30 -2.13
N ASP A 461 -0.86 7.35 -2.81
CA ASP A 461 -0.93 8.69 -2.23
C ASP A 461 -1.97 8.73 -1.09
N ASP A 462 -1.57 9.24 0.06
CA ASP A 462 -2.48 9.49 1.18
C ASP A 462 -2.78 10.99 1.26
N PRO A 463 -4.03 11.43 1.03
CA PRO A 463 -4.37 12.85 1.02
C PRO A 463 -4.31 13.52 2.40
N ARG A 464 -4.16 12.74 3.46
CA ARG A 464 -4.05 13.24 4.84
C ARG A 464 -2.69 13.85 5.09
N SER A 465 -2.63 14.85 5.93
CA SER A 465 -1.36 15.37 6.42
C SER A 465 -0.61 14.32 7.26
N TRP A 466 0.71 14.44 7.36
CA TRP A 466 1.53 13.53 8.16
C TRP A 466 1.11 13.49 9.63
N ALA A 467 0.72 14.64 10.19
CA ALA A 467 0.22 14.70 11.56
C ALA A 467 -1.11 13.97 11.75
N GLU A 468 -2.04 14.07 10.79
CA GLU A 468 -3.30 13.34 10.81
C GLU A 468 -3.09 11.82 10.68
N ILE A 469 -2.13 11.40 9.86
CA ILE A 469 -1.78 9.97 9.75
C ILE A 469 -1.21 9.48 11.08
N ILE A 470 -0.24 10.18 11.69
CA ILE A 470 0.31 9.82 13.00
C ILE A 470 -0.83 9.73 14.03
N ALA A 471 -1.72 10.71 14.10
CA ALA A 471 -2.86 10.69 15.01
C ALA A 471 -3.80 9.51 14.72
N SER A 472 -4.14 9.26 13.45
CA SER A 472 -5.05 8.15 13.07
C SER A 472 -4.47 6.77 13.37
N VAL A 473 -3.16 6.64 13.33
CA VAL A 473 -2.45 5.40 13.64
C VAL A 473 -2.26 5.27 15.16
N ALA A 474 -2.06 6.37 15.88
CA ALA A 474 -2.01 6.40 17.34
C ALA A 474 -3.38 6.10 17.98
N ASP A 475 -4.46 6.54 17.36
CA ASP A 475 -5.85 6.28 17.79
C ASP A 475 -6.41 4.94 17.25
N LYS A 476 -5.56 4.06 16.71
CA LYS A 476 -6.02 2.74 16.28
C LYS A 476 -6.71 2.06 17.47
N PRO A 477 -7.98 1.65 17.32
CA PRO A 477 -8.67 0.97 18.40
C PRO A 477 -7.90 -0.30 18.78
N PRO A 478 -7.79 -0.61 20.08
CA PRO A 478 -7.13 -1.81 20.54
C PRO A 478 -7.73 -3.04 19.87
N SER A 479 -6.90 -4.04 19.63
CA SER A 479 -7.34 -5.32 19.08
C SER A 479 -8.47 -5.93 19.93
N ILE A 480 -9.37 -6.62 19.28
CA ILE A 480 -10.45 -7.37 19.92
C ILE A 480 -10.33 -8.82 19.44
N PRO A 481 -10.20 -9.81 20.35
CA PRO A 481 -10.17 -11.21 19.95
C PRO A 481 -11.34 -11.56 19.04
N GLN A 482 -11.06 -12.18 17.91
CA GLN A 482 -12.09 -12.57 16.96
C GLN A 482 -13.05 -13.58 17.59
N ARG A 483 -14.29 -13.57 17.11
CA ARG A 483 -15.33 -14.52 17.56
C ARG A 483 -14.91 -15.96 17.24
N LEU A 484 -15.07 -16.85 18.19
CA LEU A 484 -14.84 -18.27 17.98
C LEU A 484 -15.89 -18.84 17.04
N VAL A 485 -15.47 -19.25 15.87
CA VAL A 485 -16.30 -19.98 14.91
C VAL A 485 -15.70 -21.37 14.70
N LEU A 486 -16.42 -22.38 15.15
CA LEU A 486 -16.06 -23.78 14.91
C LEU A 486 -16.55 -24.16 13.51
N LYS A 487 -15.61 -24.42 12.62
CA LYS A 487 -15.90 -24.69 11.21
C LYS A 487 -16.60 -26.04 11.02
N THR A 488 -17.50 -26.11 10.05
CA THR A 488 -18.11 -27.35 9.57
C THR A 488 -17.41 -27.84 8.31
N GLY A 489 -17.53 -29.14 8.00
CA GLY A 489 -17.01 -29.71 6.77
C GLY A 489 -17.65 -31.05 6.42
N LEU A 490 -17.34 -31.59 5.25
CA LEU A 490 -17.90 -32.83 4.74
C LEU A 490 -17.26 -34.09 5.38
N HIS A 491 -16.04 -34.00 5.88
CA HIS A 491 -15.33 -35.16 6.44
C HIS A 491 -16.09 -35.90 7.56
N PRO A 492 -16.70 -35.22 8.55
CA PRO A 492 -17.46 -35.93 9.57
C PRO A 492 -18.80 -36.52 9.08
N TRP A 493 -19.30 -36.13 7.92
CA TRP A 493 -20.50 -36.66 7.32
C TRP A 493 -20.25 -37.94 6.49
N GLN A 494 -19.05 -38.09 5.95
CA GLN A 494 -18.68 -39.19 5.06
C GLN A 494 -18.10 -40.37 5.84
N ASP A 495 -18.26 -41.57 5.33
CA ASP A 495 -17.63 -42.78 5.85
C ASP A 495 -16.09 -42.67 5.67
N SER A 496 -15.35 -43.17 6.64
CA SER A 496 -13.90 -43.31 6.57
C SER A 496 -13.50 -44.80 6.79
N GLN A 497 -12.23 -45.11 6.57
CA GLN A 497 -11.70 -46.46 6.80
C GLN A 497 -11.87 -46.95 8.23
N HIS A 498 -12.06 -46.03 9.20
CA HIS A 498 -12.05 -46.33 10.62
C HIS A 498 -13.35 -45.97 11.35
N SER A 499 -14.31 -45.28 10.73
CA SER A 499 -15.57 -44.89 11.33
C SER A 499 -16.65 -44.57 10.30
N ASP A 500 -17.89 -44.93 10.62
CA ASP A 500 -19.07 -44.51 9.85
C ASP A 500 -19.23 -42.97 9.94
N GLY A 501 -19.58 -42.34 8.81
CA GLY A 501 -19.95 -40.92 8.72
C GLY A 501 -21.31 -40.64 9.36
N LEU A 502 -21.62 -39.37 9.60
CA LEU A 502 -22.92 -38.97 10.14
C LEU A 502 -24.06 -39.38 9.20
N SER A 503 -23.90 -39.25 7.89
CA SER A 503 -24.90 -39.63 6.89
C SER A 503 -25.36 -41.10 7.06
N ARG A 504 -24.42 -42.02 7.23
CA ARG A 504 -24.72 -43.42 7.46
C ARG A 504 -25.43 -43.67 8.80
N LEU A 505 -24.98 -42.99 9.87
CA LEU A 505 -25.65 -43.10 11.16
C LEU A 505 -27.09 -42.55 11.11
N LEU A 506 -27.36 -41.46 10.43
CA LEU A 506 -28.70 -40.91 10.26
C LEU A 506 -29.62 -41.91 9.53
N VAL A 507 -29.12 -42.60 8.52
CA VAL A 507 -29.87 -43.64 7.82
C VAL A 507 -30.14 -44.82 8.77
N SER A 508 -29.15 -45.25 9.54
CA SER A 508 -29.29 -46.43 10.41
C SER A 508 -30.20 -46.19 11.60
N GLU A 509 -30.28 -44.95 12.12
CA GLU A 509 -31.08 -44.60 13.30
C GLU A 509 -32.50 -44.11 12.92
N ASN A 510 -32.71 -43.67 11.68
CA ASN A 510 -34.01 -43.17 11.25
C ASN A 510 -35.05 -44.29 11.21
N GLY A 511 -36.15 -44.10 11.92
CA GLY A 511 -37.26 -45.07 12.00
C GLY A 511 -37.10 -46.21 13.01
N LYS A 512 -35.98 -46.20 13.79
CA LYS A 512 -35.84 -47.10 14.94
C LYS A 512 -36.74 -46.67 16.10
N VAL A 513 -37.28 -47.67 16.84
CA VAL A 513 -38.04 -47.46 18.09
C VAL A 513 -37.12 -47.04 19.24
N ALA A 514 -35.92 -47.60 19.30
CA ALA A 514 -34.87 -47.25 20.23
C ALA A 514 -33.70 -46.63 19.45
N ILE A 515 -33.59 -45.30 19.50
CA ILE A 515 -32.58 -44.54 18.82
C ILE A 515 -31.27 -44.46 19.62
N GLY A 516 -30.12 -44.67 18.97
CA GLY A 516 -28.81 -44.61 19.60
C GLY A 516 -28.32 -43.15 19.76
N TRP A 517 -28.97 -42.39 20.65
CA TRP A 517 -28.66 -40.95 20.86
C TRP A 517 -27.19 -40.68 21.24
N ASP A 518 -26.57 -41.59 22.02
CA ASP A 518 -25.18 -41.43 22.43
C ASP A 518 -24.20 -41.54 21.27
N ASP A 519 -24.48 -42.45 20.31
CA ASP A 519 -23.64 -42.59 19.10
C ASP A 519 -23.77 -41.36 18.21
N LEU A 520 -25.00 -40.90 17.97
CA LEU A 520 -25.27 -39.68 17.24
C LEU A 520 -24.62 -38.46 17.91
N ALA A 521 -24.77 -38.30 19.21
CA ALA A 521 -24.16 -37.20 19.95
C ALA A 521 -22.61 -37.24 19.92
N THR A 522 -22.05 -38.45 19.99
CA THR A 522 -20.59 -38.63 19.89
C THR A 522 -20.07 -38.27 18.56
N LYS A 523 -20.83 -38.62 17.49
CA LYS A 523 -20.47 -38.26 16.12
C LYS A 523 -20.54 -36.73 15.90
N LEU A 524 -21.59 -36.07 16.38
CA LEU A 524 -21.71 -34.61 16.32
C LEU A 524 -20.59 -33.90 17.10
N ALA A 525 -20.13 -34.49 18.20
CA ALA A 525 -19.02 -33.96 19.00
C ALA A 525 -17.64 -34.14 18.37
N ALA A 526 -17.51 -35.11 17.45
CA ALA A 526 -16.25 -35.42 16.79
C ALA A 526 -15.83 -34.31 15.79
N ARG A 527 -14.52 -34.13 15.65
CA ARG A 527 -13.95 -33.11 14.77
C ARG A 527 -12.77 -33.65 13.96
N PRO A 528 -13.01 -34.66 13.09
CA PRO A 528 -11.95 -35.16 12.24
C PRO A 528 -11.40 -34.01 11.37
N PHE A 529 -10.07 -33.88 11.29
CA PHE A 529 -9.39 -32.81 10.55
C PHE A 529 -9.77 -31.37 11.00
N GLY A 530 -10.26 -31.20 12.23
CA GLY A 530 -10.68 -29.91 12.76
C GLY A 530 -12.08 -29.45 12.36
N GLU A 531 -12.84 -30.26 11.65
CA GLU A 531 -14.19 -29.96 11.16
C GLU A 531 -15.26 -30.68 12.00
N TYR A 532 -16.36 -29.97 12.29
CA TYR A 532 -17.55 -30.50 12.93
C TYR A 532 -18.62 -30.84 11.89
N CYS A 533 -19.57 -31.69 12.24
CA CYS A 533 -20.75 -31.93 11.40
C CYS A 533 -21.59 -30.67 11.19
N ILE A 534 -21.67 -29.83 12.21
CA ILE A 534 -22.47 -28.59 12.24
C ILE A 534 -21.55 -27.50 12.79
N SER A 535 -21.52 -26.33 12.15
CA SER A 535 -20.73 -25.20 12.64
C SER A 535 -21.25 -24.69 13.99
N SER A 536 -20.41 -23.94 14.73
CA SER A 536 -20.89 -23.35 15.98
C SER A 536 -22.03 -22.35 15.79
N ASP A 537 -22.25 -21.85 14.58
CA ASP A 537 -23.36 -20.97 14.24
C ASP A 537 -24.61 -21.72 13.77
N GLY A 538 -24.53 -23.05 13.72
CA GLY A 538 -25.64 -23.92 13.32
C GLY A 538 -25.71 -24.19 11.81
N GLU A 539 -24.69 -23.81 11.07
CA GLU A 539 -24.61 -24.00 9.62
C GLU A 539 -24.18 -25.42 9.27
N LEU A 540 -24.68 -25.93 8.20
CA LEU A 540 -24.27 -27.20 7.60
C LEU A 540 -23.25 -26.96 6.50
N PRO A 541 -22.34 -27.91 6.20
CA PRO A 541 -21.42 -27.75 5.08
C PRO A 541 -22.13 -27.87 3.75
N ASP A 542 -21.60 -27.18 2.73
CA ASP A 542 -22.09 -27.31 1.36
C ASP A 542 -21.89 -28.73 0.85
N GLY A 543 -22.85 -29.22 0.04
CA GLY A 543 -22.76 -30.52 -0.63
C GLY A 543 -23.30 -31.71 0.17
N ILE A 544 -24.01 -31.51 1.27
CA ILE A 544 -24.77 -32.55 1.97
C ILE A 544 -26.01 -32.88 1.14
N ALA A 545 -26.37 -34.17 1.10
CA ALA A 545 -27.59 -34.61 0.45
C ALA A 545 -28.84 -34.06 1.19
N PRO A 546 -29.84 -33.50 0.49
CA PRO A 546 -31.06 -32.98 1.10
C PRO A 546 -31.76 -34.00 2.02
N GLU A 547 -31.72 -35.26 1.66
CA GLU A 547 -32.33 -36.37 2.44
C GLU A 547 -31.65 -36.53 3.82
N ASP A 548 -30.34 -36.26 3.93
CA ASP A 548 -29.62 -36.34 5.17
C ASP A 548 -29.97 -35.15 6.08
N ILE A 549 -30.23 -33.99 5.50
CA ILE A 549 -30.74 -32.83 6.25
C ILE A 549 -32.14 -33.12 6.79
N GLU A 550 -33.02 -33.68 5.98
CA GLU A 550 -34.38 -34.09 6.41
C GLU A 550 -34.33 -35.13 7.53
N ARG A 551 -33.43 -36.12 7.43
CA ARG A 551 -33.23 -37.13 8.49
C ARG A 551 -32.72 -36.52 9.79
N LEU A 552 -31.76 -35.59 9.71
CA LEU A 552 -31.26 -34.86 10.85
C LEU A 552 -32.38 -34.05 11.54
N ASP A 553 -33.23 -33.37 10.76
CA ASP A 553 -34.34 -32.57 11.26
C ASP A 553 -35.43 -33.45 11.87
N HIS A 554 -35.68 -34.64 11.29
CA HIS A 554 -36.59 -35.60 11.85
C HIS A 554 -36.11 -36.17 13.18
N LEU A 555 -34.83 -36.57 13.24
CA LEU A 555 -34.23 -37.05 14.48
C LEU A 555 -34.14 -35.92 15.55
N THR A 556 -33.94 -34.68 15.12
CA THR A 556 -33.97 -33.52 16.05
C THR A 556 -35.34 -33.34 16.69
N ARG A 557 -36.42 -33.50 15.96
CA ARG A 557 -37.79 -33.46 16.52
C ARG A 557 -38.02 -34.64 17.49
N GLN A 558 -37.60 -35.86 17.15
CA GLN A 558 -37.70 -37.01 18.02
C GLN A 558 -36.87 -36.85 19.31
N ALA A 559 -35.64 -36.27 19.20
CA ALA A 559 -34.81 -35.95 20.35
C ALA A 559 -35.46 -34.89 21.27
N LEU A 560 -36.13 -33.91 20.67
CA LEU A 560 -36.88 -32.87 21.40
C LEU A 560 -38.04 -33.51 22.20
N ASP A 561 -38.79 -34.39 21.58
CA ASP A 561 -39.90 -35.10 22.22
C ASP A 561 -39.40 -36.05 23.31
N ALA A 562 -38.31 -36.79 23.07
CA ALA A 562 -37.68 -37.63 24.08
C ALA A 562 -37.19 -36.81 25.29
N THR A 563 -36.61 -35.62 25.06
CA THR A 563 -36.16 -34.69 26.09
C THR A 563 -37.32 -34.09 26.85
N ARG A 564 -38.45 -33.76 26.19
CA ARG A 564 -39.69 -33.27 26.80
C ARG A 564 -40.32 -34.36 27.69
N THR A 565 -40.40 -35.61 27.22
CA THR A 565 -40.84 -36.74 28.02
C THR A 565 -39.97 -36.93 29.23
N ARG A 566 -38.65 -36.79 29.10
CA ARG A 566 -37.69 -36.83 30.20
C ARG A 566 -37.97 -35.77 31.28
N LEU A 567 -38.35 -34.54 30.88
CA LEU A 567 -38.73 -33.48 31.82
C LEU A 567 -40.01 -33.78 32.59
N SER A 568 -40.94 -34.53 32.01
CA SER A 568 -42.20 -34.92 32.64
C SER A 568 -42.07 -36.14 33.57
N ASP A 569 -40.93 -36.86 33.50
CA ASP A 569 -40.71 -38.06 34.29
C ASP A 569 -40.57 -37.78 35.79
N ALA A 570 -41.19 -38.65 36.61
CA ALA A 570 -41.01 -38.60 38.05
C ALA A 570 -39.52 -38.81 38.42
N PRO A 571 -39.05 -38.18 39.51
CA PRO A 571 -37.70 -38.38 40.02
C PRO A 571 -37.47 -39.89 40.28
N GLY A 572 -36.63 -40.53 39.48
CA GLY A 572 -36.36 -42.00 39.59
C GLY A 572 -36.45 -42.81 38.29
N SER A 573 -36.86 -42.21 37.18
CA SER A 573 -36.93 -42.91 35.89
C SER A 573 -35.56 -43.49 35.43
N ALA A 574 -35.62 -44.58 34.64
CA ALA A 574 -34.44 -45.39 34.25
C ALA A 574 -33.41 -44.69 33.37
N ASP A 575 -33.83 -43.73 32.57
CA ASP A 575 -32.89 -42.99 31.74
C ASP A 575 -32.10 -41.95 32.55
N LYS A 576 -30.83 -42.24 32.82
CA LYS A 576 -29.94 -41.41 33.60
C LYS A 576 -29.00 -40.54 32.78
N GLY A 577 -28.91 -40.83 31.48
CA GLY A 577 -27.80 -40.34 30.64
C GLY A 577 -28.05 -39.02 29.92
N ASN A 578 -29.30 -38.57 29.75
CA ASN A 578 -29.67 -37.40 28.92
C ASN A 578 -29.11 -37.48 27.50
N ALA A 579 -29.07 -38.64 26.88
CA ALA A 579 -28.42 -38.85 25.60
C ALA A 579 -29.07 -38.06 24.47
N ALA A 580 -30.42 -37.96 24.46
CA ALA A 580 -31.13 -37.10 23.51
C ALA A 580 -30.81 -35.61 23.67
N LEU A 581 -30.77 -35.15 24.95
CA LEU A 581 -30.33 -33.77 25.25
C LEU A 581 -28.90 -33.52 24.81
N LYS A 582 -27.99 -34.48 24.99
CA LYS A 582 -26.61 -34.39 24.52
C LYS A 582 -26.55 -34.24 22.98
N PHE A 583 -27.34 -35.01 22.24
CA PHE A 583 -27.47 -34.91 20.78
C PHE A 583 -27.98 -33.52 20.37
N LEU A 584 -28.99 -32.96 21.03
CA LEU A 584 -29.50 -31.61 20.79
C LEU A 584 -28.42 -30.52 21.01
N THR A 585 -27.70 -30.60 22.14
CA THR A 585 -26.71 -29.57 22.48
C THR A 585 -25.46 -29.55 21.61
N TRP A 586 -25.14 -30.64 20.89
CA TRP A 586 -24.07 -30.70 19.91
C TRP A 586 -24.49 -30.21 18.53
N GLN A 587 -25.74 -29.81 18.32
CA GLN A 587 -26.17 -29.10 17.12
C GLN A 587 -25.90 -27.60 17.19
N PHE A 588 -25.27 -27.13 18.26
CA PHE A 588 -24.93 -25.71 18.47
C PHE A 588 -26.17 -24.80 18.30
N ARG A 589 -26.06 -23.69 17.55
CA ARG A 589 -27.19 -22.77 17.33
C ARG A 589 -28.30 -23.32 16.44
N ARG A 590 -28.14 -24.51 15.84
CA ARG A 590 -29.21 -25.22 15.14
C ARG A 590 -30.17 -25.92 16.11
N CYS A 591 -29.75 -26.09 17.38
CA CYS A 591 -30.61 -26.65 18.45
C CYS A 591 -31.88 -25.81 18.60
N PRO A 592 -33.08 -26.44 18.73
CA PRO A 592 -34.32 -25.72 18.97
C PRO A 592 -34.23 -24.80 20.20
N PRO A 593 -34.66 -23.52 20.14
CA PRO A 593 -34.47 -22.53 21.22
C PRO A 593 -35.04 -22.93 22.57
N VAL A 594 -36.16 -23.66 22.61
CA VAL A 594 -36.79 -24.14 23.82
C VAL A 594 -35.86 -24.97 24.72
N VAL A 595 -34.83 -25.59 24.12
CA VAL A 595 -33.84 -26.38 24.89
C VAL A 595 -32.99 -25.46 25.77
N ALA A 596 -32.68 -24.25 25.29
CA ALA A 596 -31.96 -23.26 26.09
C ALA A 596 -32.77 -22.85 27.34
N ASP A 597 -34.09 -22.67 27.19
CA ASP A 597 -34.97 -22.38 28.36
C ASP A 597 -34.93 -23.51 29.36
N TRP A 598 -35.05 -24.76 28.91
CA TRP A 598 -34.99 -25.93 29.84
C TRP A 598 -33.65 -26.02 30.58
N LEU A 599 -32.55 -25.69 29.90
CA LEU A 599 -31.23 -25.66 30.56
C LEU A 599 -31.11 -24.49 31.51
N LEU A 600 -31.67 -23.32 31.20
CA LEU A 600 -31.70 -22.16 32.10
C LEU A 600 -32.53 -22.42 33.35
N ASP A 601 -33.72 -22.97 33.20
CA ASP A 601 -34.58 -23.36 34.36
C ASP A 601 -33.85 -24.33 35.31
N CYS A 602 -33.08 -25.27 34.76
CA CYS A 602 -32.24 -26.17 35.51
C CYS A 602 -31.10 -25.46 36.27
N VAL A 603 -30.43 -24.50 35.62
CA VAL A 603 -29.32 -23.73 36.21
C VAL A 603 -29.84 -22.78 37.29
N GLU A 604 -30.95 -22.09 37.07
CA GLU A 604 -31.63 -21.21 38.04
C GLU A 604 -32.05 -21.95 39.28
N GLY A 605 -32.58 -23.17 39.10
CA GLY A 605 -33.00 -24.00 40.21
C GLY A 605 -31.88 -24.46 41.15
N ARG A 606 -30.62 -24.52 40.67
CA ARG A 606 -29.47 -25.06 41.46
C ARG A 606 -29.22 -24.34 42.77
N GLY A 607 -29.59 -23.08 42.90
CA GLY A 607 -29.42 -22.28 44.13
C GLY A 607 -30.53 -22.51 45.18
N LEU A 608 -31.56 -23.24 44.85
CA LEU A 608 -32.71 -23.45 45.75
C LEU A 608 -32.38 -24.53 46.82
N PRO A 609 -32.89 -24.37 48.06
CA PRO A 609 -32.59 -25.29 49.16
C PRO A 609 -33.01 -26.75 48.90
N ILE A 610 -34.10 -26.94 48.15
CA ILE A 610 -34.59 -28.25 47.75
C ILE A 610 -34.76 -28.23 46.24
N PHE A 611 -33.74 -28.69 45.53
CA PHE A 611 -33.77 -28.72 44.08
C PHE A 611 -33.56 -30.14 43.53
N SER A 612 -34.48 -30.58 42.74
CA SER A 612 -34.38 -31.83 42.00
C SER A 612 -34.83 -31.59 40.56
N HIS A 613 -33.98 -31.91 39.60
CA HIS A 613 -34.30 -31.76 38.21
C HIS A 613 -33.95 -33.03 37.40
N PRO A 614 -34.79 -33.48 36.48
CA PRO A 614 -34.55 -34.70 35.71
C PRO A 614 -33.18 -34.75 34.99
N PHE A 615 -32.65 -33.64 34.54
CA PHE A 615 -31.36 -33.61 33.83
C PHE A 615 -30.14 -33.83 34.72
N VAL A 616 -30.22 -33.60 36.04
CA VAL A 616 -29.05 -33.59 36.95
C VAL A 616 -29.11 -34.68 38.02
N LYS A 617 -29.73 -35.78 37.72
CA LYS A 617 -29.73 -36.97 38.61
C LYS A 617 -28.31 -37.49 38.86
N LEU A 618 -27.39 -37.35 37.91
CA LEU A 618 -25.96 -37.66 38.07
C LEU A 618 -25.17 -36.36 38.21
N PRO A 619 -24.20 -36.25 39.16
CA PRO A 619 -23.36 -35.07 39.27
C PRO A 619 -22.62 -34.69 37.98
N SER A 620 -22.25 -35.68 37.17
CA SER A 620 -21.59 -35.45 35.84
C SER A 620 -22.50 -34.76 34.82
N SER A 621 -23.81 -34.85 34.98
CA SER A 621 -24.80 -34.25 34.10
C SER A 621 -24.80 -32.72 34.16
N TRP A 622 -24.33 -32.11 35.24
CA TRP A 622 -24.15 -30.67 35.32
C TRP A 622 -23.23 -30.12 34.21
N ILE A 623 -22.23 -30.90 33.82
CA ILE A 623 -21.32 -30.49 32.71
C ILE A 623 -22.12 -30.36 31.42
N LEU A 624 -23.02 -31.32 31.14
CA LEU A 624 -23.84 -31.24 29.93
C LEU A 624 -24.77 -30.02 29.97
N VAL A 625 -25.43 -29.77 31.13
CA VAL A 625 -26.34 -28.62 31.30
C VAL A 625 -25.61 -27.29 31.06
N TYR A 626 -24.53 -27.05 31.80
CA TYR A 626 -23.78 -25.79 31.68
C TYR A 626 -23.08 -25.58 30.32
N GLN A 627 -22.33 -26.57 29.89
CA GLN A 627 -21.64 -26.44 28.60
C GLN A 627 -22.61 -26.49 27.41
N GLY A 628 -23.72 -27.24 27.55
CA GLY A 628 -24.81 -27.24 26.57
C GLY A 628 -25.41 -25.86 26.42
N LEU A 629 -25.75 -25.21 27.55
CA LEU A 629 -26.24 -23.82 27.55
C LEU A 629 -25.29 -22.90 26.80
N GLY A 630 -24.00 -22.92 27.12
CA GLY A 630 -22.99 -22.08 26.39
C GLY A 630 -22.87 -22.39 24.91
N ARG A 631 -23.20 -23.62 24.46
CA ARG A 631 -23.15 -24.00 23.04
C ARG A 631 -24.35 -23.53 22.26
N ILE A 632 -25.56 -23.65 22.82
CA ILE A 632 -26.80 -23.49 22.03
C ILE A 632 -27.40 -22.09 22.11
N THR A 633 -27.07 -21.30 23.15
CA THR A 633 -27.58 -19.95 23.30
C THR A 633 -27.14 -19.07 22.13
N GLY A 634 -28.09 -18.41 21.47
CA GLY A 634 -27.82 -17.68 20.23
C GLY A 634 -28.58 -16.36 20.02
N ASP A 635 -29.53 -16.03 20.93
CA ASP A 635 -30.29 -14.79 20.90
C ASP A 635 -29.99 -13.92 22.15
N GLU A 636 -30.17 -12.61 22.01
CA GLU A 636 -29.81 -11.63 23.03
C GLU A 636 -30.59 -11.85 24.35
N MET A 637 -31.86 -12.20 24.26
CA MET A 637 -32.71 -12.38 25.48
C MET A 637 -32.22 -13.55 26.31
N THR A 638 -31.95 -14.68 25.66
CA THR A 638 -31.43 -15.91 26.33
C THR A 638 -30.00 -15.69 26.84
N GLU A 639 -29.12 -14.98 26.05
CA GLU A 639 -27.78 -14.62 26.50
C GLU A 639 -27.80 -13.70 27.72
N ARG A 640 -28.69 -12.72 27.74
CA ARG A 640 -28.88 -11.82 28.90
C ARG A 640 -29.35 -12.57 30.12
N ARG A 641 -30.34 -13.44 29.97
CA ARG A 641 -30.85 -14.27 31.05
C ARG A 641 -29.74 -15.18 31.61
N ALA A 642 -29.02 -15.89 30.76
CA ALA A 642 -27.92 -16.77 31.14
C ALA A 642 -26.81 -16.03 31.91
N LEU A 643 -26.37 -14.88 31.38
CA LEU A 643 -25.33 -14.08 32.02
C LEU A 643 -25.78 -13.56 33.38
N ARG A 644 -27.05 -13.07 33.53
CA ARG A 644 -27.57 -12.61 34.84
C ARG A 644 -27.64 -13.75 35.84
N THR A 645 -28.22 -14.88 35.46
CA THR A 645 -28.31 -16.06 36.32
C THR A 645 -26.94 -16.48 36.86
N LEU A 646 -25.90 -16.49 36.03
CA LEU A 646 -24.55 -16.87 36.42
C LEU A 646 -23.90 -15.79 37.32
N LEU A 647 -23.92 -14.52 36.88
CA LEU A 647 -23.23 -13.42 37.55
C LEU A 647 -23.87 -12.98 38.87
N ASP A 648 -25.10 -13.34 39.12
CA ASP A 648 -25.75 -13.11 40.40
C ASP A 648 -25.31 -14.11 41.51
N THR A 649 -24.59 -15.16 41.15
CA THR A 649 -23.97 -16.10 42.05
C THR A 649 -22.61 -15.64 42.57
N ASP A 650 -22.13 -16.19 43.72
CA ASP A 650 -20.78 -15.90 44.21
C ASP A 650 -19.73 -16.55 43.27
N ILE A 651 -18.96 -15.73 42.59
CA ILE A 651 -17.89 -16.18 41.69
C ILE A 651 -16.83 -17.07 42.35
N ARG A 652 -16.65 -17.00 43.65
CA ARG A 652 -15.69 -17.83 44.41
C ARG A 652 -16.15 -19.29 44.47
N SER A 653 -17.46 -19.52 44.43
CA SER A 653 -18.06 -20.86 44.45
C SER A 653 -18.09 -21.49 43.05
N TRP A 654 -17.79 -20.73 41.98
CA TRP A 654 -17.83 -21.23 40.61
C TRP A 654 -16.90 -22.42 40.39
N ASN A 655 -17.36 -23.35 39.60
CA ASN A 655 -16.54 -24.43 39.07
C ASN A 655 -16.02 -24.02 37.67
N TRP A 656 -14.71 -24.15 37.47
CA TRP A 656 -14.05 -23.82 36.20
C TRP A 656 -14.68 -24.54 35.01
N ARG A 657 -15.26 -25.73 35.18
CA ARG A 657 -15.84 -26.56 34.11
C ARG A 657 -17.33 -26.30 33.89
N LEU A 658 -17.98 -25.59 34.82
CA LEU A 658 -19.40 -25.26 34.78
C LEU A 658 -19.56 -23.76 34.45
N GLU A 659 -19.67 -22.93 35.45
CA GLU A 659 -19.97 -21.50 35.32
C GLU A 659 -18.91 -20.77 34.49
N SER A 660 -17.60 -20.93 34.79
CA SER A 660 -16.53 -20.26 34.04
C SER A 660 -16.52 -20.70 32.57
N ALA A 661 -16.70 -22.01 32.31
CA ALA A 661 -16.75 -22.51 30.94
C ALA A 661 -17.96 -21.98 30.17
N THR A 662 -19.13 -21.89 30.79
CA THR A 662 -20.36 -21.39 30.17
C THR A 662 -20.18 -19.92 29.77
N VAL A 663 -19.71 -19.08 30.70
CA VAL A 663 -19.46 -17.66 30.43
C VAL A 663 -18.39 -17.51 29.34
N ALA A 664 -17.30 -18.27 29.37
CA ALA A 664 -16.28 -18.25 28.34
C ALA A 664 -16.86 -18.60 26.95
N PHE A 665 -17.72 -19.60 26.85
CA PHE A 665 -18.40 -19.95 25.59
C PHE A 665 -19.32 -18.84 25.09
N LEU A 666 -20.14 -18.26 26.00
CA LEU A 666 -21.05 -17.16 25.64
C LEU A 666 -20.27 -15.96 25.07
N LEU A 667 -19.25 -15.50 25.81
CA LEU A 667 -18.48 -14.32 25.42
C LEU A 667 -17.63 -14.56 24.17
N SER A 668 -17.11 -15.76 24.00
CA SER A 668 -16.25 -16.09 22.86
C SER A 668 -17.03 -16.26 21.56
N ARG A 669 -18.26 -16.76 21.60
CA ARG A 669 -19.05 -17.13 20.43
C ARG A 669 -20.08 -16.08 20.00
N SER A 670 -20.38 -15.11 20.85
CA SER A 670 -21.36 -14.07 20.57
C SER A 670 -20.71 -12.69 20.44
N ASP A 671 -21.21 -11.86 19.53
CA ASP A 671 -20.86 -10.44 19.49
C ASP A 671 -21.81 -9.60 20.37
N THR A 672 -22.94 -10.17 20.78
CA THR A 672 -23.94 -9.52 21.63
C THR A 672 -23.62 -9.71 23.11
N ALA A 673 -23.31 -10.92 23.55
CA ALA A 673 -23.06 -11.25 24.95
C ALA A 673 -21.98 -10.36 25.62
N PRO A 674 -20.82 -10.04 24.99
CA PRO A 674 -19.86 -9.11 25.59
C PRO A 674 -20.41 -7.69 25.79
N ARG A 675 -21.33 -7.23 24.94
CA ARG A 675 -21.96 -5.91 25.02
C ARG A 675 -22.98 -5.79 26.16
N LEU A 676 -23.49 -6.91 26.64
CA LEU A 676 -24.47 -6.95 27.72
C LEU A 676 -23.85 -6.76 29.13
N LEU A 677 -22.52 -6.89 29.23
CA LEU A 677 -21.80 -6.82 30.51
C LEU A 677 -21.51 -5.36 30.91
N ASP A 678 -21.74 -5.05 32.17
CA ASP A 678 -21.32 -3.77 32.74
C ASP A 678 -19.95 -3.88 33.45
N ARG A 679 -19.45 -2.75 33.95
CA ARG A 679 -18.14 -2.68 34.65
C ARG A 679 -18.07 -3.57 35.90
N LYS A 680 -19.19 -3.74 36.61
CA LYS A 680 -19.23 -4.60 37.82
C LYS A 680 -19.11 -6.07 37.43
N ASP A 681 -19.79 -6.45 36.34
CA ASP A 681 -19.73 -7.80 35.80
C ASP A 681 -18.29 -8.16 35.37
N ILE A 682 -17.64 -7.24 34.62
CA ILE A 682 -16.25 -7.41 34.22
C ILE A 682 -15.30 -7.51 35.39
N THR A 683 -15.50 -6.69 36.43
CA THR A 683 -14.70 -6.80 37.66
C THR A 683 -14.84 -8.18 38.34
N LYS A 684 -16.05 -8.76 38.36
CA LYS A 684 -16.28 -10.12 38.83
C LYS A 684 -15.56 -11.15 37.96
N LEU A 685 -15.69 -11.05 36.64
CA LEU A 685 -15.09 -11.99 35.70
C LEU A 685 -13.57 -11.94 35.70
N VAL A 686 -12.96 -10.76 35.81
CA VAL A 686 -11.50 -10.61 35.96
C VAL A 686 -11.04 -11.31 37.26
N LYS A 687 -11.72 -11.09 38.38
CA LYS A 687 -11.40 -11.79 39.63
C LYS A 687 -11.52 -13.31 39.49
N ARG A 688 -12.55 -13.78 38.78
CA ARG A 688 -12.71 -15.22 38.52
C ARG A 688 -11.58 -15.75 37.63
N THR A 689 -11.21 -15.03 36.58
CA THR A 689 -10.09 -15.38 35.70
C THR A 689 -8.78 -15.53 36.47
N VAL A 690 -8.48 -14.60 37.38
CA VAL A 690 -7.29 -14.68 38.26
C VAL A 690 -7.33 -15.94 39.11
N ILE A 691 -8.48 -16.26 39.73
CA ILE A 691 -8.67 -17.49 40.54
C ILE A 691 -8.41 -18.74 39.69
N ASP A 692 -8.92 -18.77 38.46
CA ASP A 692 -8.74 -19.92 37.56
C ASP A 692 -7.29 -20.08 37.10
N PHE A 693 -6.57 -19.00 36.82
CA PHE A 693 -5.13 -19.05 36.52
C PHE A 693 -4.32 -19.52 37.73
N GLU A 694 -4.57 -19.01 38.94
CA GLU A 694 -3.88 -19.44 40.16
C GLU A 694 -4.16 -20.91 40.49
N SER A 695 -5.37 -21.39 40.22
CA SER A 695 -5.70 -22.81 40.37
C SER A 695 -4.88 -23.70 39.43
N ASN A 696 -4.59 -23.22 38.19
CA ASN A 696 -3.75 -23.94 37.22
C ASN A 696 -2.30 -24.11 37.68
N LEU A 697 -1.72 -23.12 38.35
CA LEU A 697 -0.38 -23.22 38.94
C LEU A 697 -0.31 -24.37 39.96
N ARG A 698 -1.38 -24.57 40.74
CA ARG A 698 -1.47 -25.64 41.77
C ARG A 698 -1.73 -27.01 41.18
N THR A 699 -2.38 -27.08 40.00
CA THR A 699 -2.80 -28.36 39.38
C THR A 699 -1.91 -28.77 38.21
N GLU A 700 -0.71 -28.20 38.09
CA GLU A 700 0.24 -28.50 37.01
C GLU A 700 -0.35 -28.34 35.60
N TYR A 701 -1.18 -27.34 35.44
CA TYR A 701 -1.80 -27.00 34.13
C TYR A 701 -2.73 -28.08 33.54
N THR A 702 -3.24 -29.00 34.33
CA THR A 702 -4.19 -30.01 33.84
C THR A 702 -5.53 -29.44 33.39
N LYS A 703 -5.82 -28.18 33.76
CA LYS A 703 -7.08 -27.48 33.49
C LYS A 703 -6.84 -26.11 32.80
N PHE A 704 -5.66 -25.95 32.21
CA PHE A 704 -5.19 -24.64 31.77
C PHE A 704 -6.11 -23.97 30.73
N ASN A 705 -6.69 -24.70 29.83
CA ASN A 705 -7.45 -24.13 28.70
C ASN A 705 -8.60 -23.22 29.10
N TYR A 706 -9.24 -23.49 30.23
CA TYR A 706 -10.45 -22.76 30.67
C TYR A 706 -10.16 -21.35 31.15
N ALA A 707 -9.04 -21.12 31.86
CA ALA A 707 -8.66 -19.80 32.30
C ALA A 707 -8.28 -18.86 31.13
N PRO A 708 -7.41 -19.25 30.17
CA PRO A 708 -7.16 -18.50 28.94
C PRO A 708 -8.42 -18.28 28.10
N PHE A 709 -9.32 -19.27 28.04
CA PHE A 709 -10.56 -19.19 27.29
C PHE A 709 -11.51 -18.14 27.86
N LEU A 710 -11.65 -18.12 29.20
CA LEU A 710 -12.42 -17.09 29.88
C LEU A 710 -11.82 -15.70 29.66
N LEU A 711 -10.48 -15.57 29.78
CA LEU A 711 -9.81 -14.29 29.58
C LEU A 711 -10.03 -13.76 28.16
N ALA A 712 -9.79 -14.57 27.14
CA ALA A 712 -9.98 -14.16 25.75
C ALA A 712 -11.44 -13.76 25.47
N GLY A 713 -12.42 -14.47 26.07
CA GLY A 713 -13.82 -14.08 26.00
C GLY A 713 -14.12 -12.75 26.70
N VAL A 714 -13.53 -12.51 27.87
CA VAL A 714 -13.71 -11.27 28.65
C VAL A 714 -13.07 -10.07 27.91
N LEU A 715 -11.94 -10.25 27.23
CA LEU A 715 -11.32 -9.21 26.39
C LEU A 715 -12.23 -8.72 25.26
N ARG A 716 -13.18 -9.53 24.79
CA ARG A 716 -14.19 -9.11 23.82
C ARG A 716 -15.17 -8.05 24.35
N TRP A 717 -15.15 -7.76 25.65
CA TRP A 717 -15.88 -6.60 26.21
C TRP A 717 -15.46 -5.28 25.57
N ARG A 718 -14.32 -5.20 24.90
CA ARG A 718 -13.91 -4.07 24.05
C ARG A 718 -14.90 -3.74 22.93
N LEU A 719 -15.79 -4.67 22.57
CA LEU A 719 -16.95 -4.39 21.70
C LEU A 719 -17.93 -3.36 22.30
N ARG A 720 -17.94 -3.21 23.63
CA ARG A 720 -18.73 -2.19 24.34
C ARG A 720 -17.88 -1.03 24.81
N GLU A 721 -16.73 -1.33 25.41
CA GLU A 721 -15.80 -0.35 25.99
C GLU A 721 -14.43 -0.48 25.30
N PRO A 722 -14.17 0.28 24.24
CA PRO A 722 -12.99 0.09 23.38
C PRO A 722 -11.65 0.08 24.13
N LYS A 723 -11.52 0.87 25.20
CA LYS A 723 -10.31 0.92 26.06
C LYS A 723 -10.39 0.01 27.29
N GLY A 724 -11.42 -0.83 27.38
CA GLY A 724 -11.58 -1.79 28.46
C GLY A 724 -10.48 -2.84 28.48
N LEU A 725 -9.95 -3.14 29.66
CA LEU A 725 -8.90 -4.13 29.88
C LEU A 725 -7.63 -3.87 29.05
N LEU A 726 -7.32 -2.60 28.78
CA LEU A 726 -6.12 -2.17 28.07
C LEU A 726 -5.10 -1.67 29.10
N LEU A 727 -3.85 -2.11 28.98
CA LEU A 727 -2.75 -1.65 29.82
C LEU A 727 -2.56 -0.12 29.66
N GLY A 728 -2.28 0.55 30.77
CA GLY A 728 -2.18 2.01 30.81
C GLY A 728 -3.53 2.74 30.84
N HIS A 729 -4.65 2.06 30.56
CA HIS A 729 -5.99 2.67 30.56
C HIS A 729 -6.94 2.04 31.59
N ASP A 730 -6.76 0.77 31.92
CA ASP A 730 -7.65 0.02 32.80
C ASP A 730 -6.86 -0.73 33.87
N PRO A 731 -7.02 -0.40 35.17
CA PRO A 731 -6.31 -1.04 36.26
C PRO A 731 -6.58 -2.57 36.39
N LEU A 732 -7.66 -3.07 35.79
CA LEU A 732 -7.93 -4.50 35.75
C LEU A 732 -6.99 -5.26 34.83
N ALA A 733 -6.47 -4.58 33.79
CA ALA A 733 -5.48 -5.14 32.86
C ALA A 733 -4.17 -5.50 33.59
N ASP A 734 -3.71 -4.64 34.50
CA ASP A 734 -2.50 -4.91 35.33
C ASP A 734 -2.64 -6.16 36.19
N GLN A 735 -3.87 -6.46 36.69
CA GLN A 735 -4.11 -7.68 37.45
C GLN A 735 -4.00 -8.92 36.58
N LEU A 736 -4.54 -8.83 35.36
CA LEU A 736 -4.47 -9.92 34.36
C LEU A 736 -3.04 -10.13 33.88
N LEU A 737 -2.29 -9.05 33.57
CA LEU A 737 -0.90 -9.16 33.18
C LEU A 737 -0.05 -9.89 34.23
N ARG A 738 -0.16 -9.50 35.50
CA ARG A 738 0.60 -10.13 36.57
C ARG A 738 0.35 -11.64 36.69
N VAL A 739 -0.86 -12.11 36.46
CA VAL A 739 -1.16 -13.55 36.53
C VAL A 739 -0.66 -14.29 35.29
N ILE A 740 -0.69 -13.66 34.12
CA ILE A 740 -0.11 -14.22 32.90
C ILE A 740 1.41 -14.37 33.07
N GLU A 741 2.11 -13.29 33.46
CA GLU A 741 3.56 -13.31 33.70
C GLU A 741 4.00 -14.35 34.68
N ARG A 742 3.22 -14.52 35.77
CA ARG A 742 3.47 -15.57 36.76
C ARG A 742 3.32 -16.97 36.15
N ALA A 743 2.31 -17.18 35.32
CA ALA A 743 2.10 -18.43 34.62
C ALA A 743 3.22 -18.73 33.61
N GLU A 744 3.65 -17.73 32.85
CA GLU A 744 4.78 -17.84 31.91
C GLU A 744 6.09 -18.17 32.63
N HIS A 745 6.36 -17.43 33.71
CA HIS A 745 7.56 -17.64 34.52
C HIS A 745 7.58 -19.07 35.14
N ASP A 746 6.46 -19.52 35.72
CA ASP A 746 6.33 -20.86 36.27
C ASP A 746 6.55 -21.94 35.19
N LEU A 747 5.90 -21.80 34.03
CA LEU A 747 6.10 -22.75 32.93
C LEU A 747 7.54 -22.79 32.42
N ARG A 748 8.19 -21.62 32.27
CA ARG A 748 9.58 -21.54 31.81
C ARG A 748 10.59 -22.10 32.82
N SER A 749 10.37 -21.82 34.11
CA SER A 749 11.28 -22.22 35.20
C SER A 749 11.22 -23.69 35.55
N ARG A 750 10.12 -24.40 35.27
CA ARG A 750 9.99 -25.83 35.55
C ARG A 750 11.05 -26.61 34.77
N ARG A 751 11.96 -27.25 35.49
CA ARG A 751 13.01 -28.12 34.92
C ARG A 751 12.51 -29.58 34.94
N GLY A 752 12.66 -30.26 33.79
CA GLY A 752 12.34 -31.69 33.66
C GLY A 752 12.31 -32.11 32.20
N ALA A 753 12.86 -33.28 31.90
CA ALA A 753 12.88 -33.85 30.55
C ALA A 753 11.59 -34.63 30.22
N SER A 754 10.52 -34.45 30.99
CA SER A 754 9.29 -35.20 30.73
C SER A 754 8.61 -34.70 29.45
N VAL A 755 8.28 -35.62 28.56
CA VAL A 755 7.59 -35.36 27.30
C VAL A 755 6.29 -34.57 27.55
N SER A 756 5.59 -34.84 28.66
CA SER A 756 4.38 -34.13 29.05
C SER A 756 4.64 -32.65 29.34
N LEU A 757 5.71 -32.30 30.05
CA LEU A 757 6.03 -30.93 30.37
C LEU A 757 6.43 -30.14 29.11
N ASN A 758 7.23 -30.75 28.24
CA ASN A 758 7.62 -30.12 26.97
C ASN A 758 6.39 -29.86 26.08
N LYS A 759 5.48 -30.81 25.97
CA LYS A 759 4.21 -30.61 25.26
C LYS A 759 3.41 -29.43 25.85
N LYS A 760 3.35 -29.30 27.16
CA LYS A 760 2.65 -28.19 27.82
C LYS A 760 3.33 -26.85 27.54
N LYS A 761 4.66 -26.78 27.57
CA LYS A 761 5.40 -25.56 27.24
C LYS A 761 5.14 -25.12 25.80
N THR A 762 5.32 -26.02 24.84
CA THR A 762 5.09 -25.73 23.42
C THR A 762 3.66 -25.27 23.16
N LYS A 763 2.70 -25.80 23.93
CA LYS A 763 1.28 -25.54 23.74
C LYS A 763 0.80 -24.24 24.39
N TYR A 764 1.27 -23.93 25.59
CA TYR A 764 0.70 -22.86 26.42
C TYR A 764 1.48 -21.56 26.42
N LEU A 765 2.80 -21.58 26.19
CA LEU A 765 3.58 -20.34 26.12
C LEU A 765 3.15 -19.41 24.98
N PRO A 766 2.85 -19.89 23.77
CA PRO A 766 2.32 -19.03 22.71
C PRO A 766 0.98 -18.37 23.07
N ILE A 767 0.06 -19.15 23.67
CA ILE A 767 -1.24 -18.62 24.11
C ILE A 767 -1.09 -17.51 25.17
N LEU A 768 -0.17 -17.67 26.11
CA LEU A 768 0.10 -16.63 27.12
C LEU A 768 0.71 -15.37 26.47
N ALA A 769 1.60 -15.53 25.51
CA ALA A 769 2.18 -14.42 24.76
C ALA A 769 1.10 -13.66 23.97
N ASP A 770 0.22 -14.38 23.28
CA ASP A 770 -0.90 -13.77 22.54
C ASP A 770 -1.85 -13.01 23.49
N LEU A 771 -2.18 -13.58 24.64
CA LEU A 771 -3.04 -12.91 25.64
C LEU A 771 -2.39 -11.66 26.25
N ARG A 772 -1.05 -11.66 26.39
CA ARG A 772 -0.32 -10.46 26.80
C ARG A 772 -0.43 -9.38 25.72
N SER A 773 -0.15 -9.73 24.48
CA SER A 773 -0.25 -8.81 23.32
C SER A 773 -1.67 -8.23 23.21
N GLU A 774 -2.69 -9.03 23.49
CA GLU A 774 -4.07 -8.53 23.57
C GLU A 774 -4.24 -7.49 24.68
N LEU A 775 -3.66 -7.68 25.89
CA LEU A 775 -3.73 -6.69 26.96
C LEU A 775 -3.00 -5.39 26.63
N GLU A 776 -1.93 -5.47 25.84
CA GLU A 776 -1.16 -4.34 25.31
C GLU A 776 -1.92 -3.60 24.19
N GLY A 777 -3.00 -4.19 23.66
CA GLY A 777 -3.77 -3.64 22.54
C GLY A 777 -3.20 -3.96 21.16
N GLU A 778 -2.12 -4.69 21.11
CA GLU A 778 -1.37 -5.07 19.89
C GLU A 778 -1.72 -6.50 19.43
N GLY A 779 -2.67 -7.16 20.07
CA GLY A 779 -3.11 -8.50 19.70
C GLY A 779 -3.57 -8.53 18.24
N GLY A 780 -3.23 -9.60 17.55
CA GLY A 780 -3.57 -9.72 16.13
C GLY A 780 -3.70 -11.17 15.70
N ASN A 781 -3.66 -12.12 16.65
CA ASN A 781 -3.89 -13.52 16.32
C ASN A 781 -5.40 -13.78 16.10
N PRO A 782 -5.86 -13.89 14.83
CA PRO A 782 -7.26 -14.10 14.53
C PRO A 782 -7.77 -15.45 15.06
N ASP A 783 -6.90 -16.43 15.21
CA ASP A 783 -7.20 -17.77 15.64
C ASP A 783 -7.00 -17.97 17.15
N LEU A 784 -6.78 -16.91 17.94
CA LEU A 784 -6.50 -17.00 19.38
C LEU A 784 -7.53 -17.90 20.11
N LEU A 785 -8.82 -17.62 19.97
CA LEU A 785 -9.89 -18.40 20.61
C LEU A 785 -9.96 -19.83 20.07
N LEU A 786 -9.72 -20.03 18.79
CA LEU A 786 -9.68 -21.36 18.18
C LEU A 786 -8.46 -22.16 18.68
N ASN A 787 -7.31 -21.52 18.78
CA ASN A 787 -6.10 -22.14 19.33
C ASN A 787 -6.27 -22.55 20.79
N ILE A 788 -6.88 -21.69 21.62
CA ILE A 788 -7.18 -22.01 23.01
C ILE A 788 -8.20 -23.17 23.10
N TYR A 789 -9.27 -23.13 22.33
CA TYR A 789 -10.30 -24.17 22.31
C TYR A 789 -9.75 -25.51 21.81
N GLY A 790 -8.92 -25.48 20.77
CA GLY A 790 -8.31 -26.67 20.16
C GLY A 790 -7.23 -27.35 21.00
N VAL A 791 -6.73 -26.67 22.02
CA VAL A 791 -5.70 -27.18 22.94
C VAL A 791 -6.24 -28.25 23.89
N GLY A 792 -7.55 -28.47 23.92
CA GLY A 792 -8.22 -29.37 24.89
C GLY A 792 -8.20 -30.87 24.52
N ASP A 793 -7.72 -31.29 23.37
CA ASP A 793 -7.72 -32.69 22.90
C ASP A 793 -6.34 -33.31 22.93
#